data_2c5a9da0043c4bbfdec8ae46d0e57ae7
#
_entry.id   2c5a9da0043c4bbfdec8ae46d0e57ae7
#
_cell.length_a   1.000
_cell.length_b   1.000
_cell.length_c   1.000
_cell.angle_alpha   90.00
_cell.angle_beta   90.00
_cell.angle_gamma   90.00
#
_symmetry.space_group_name_H-M   'P 1'
#
loop_
_entity.id
_entity.type
_entity.pdbx_description
1 polymer ?
#
loop_
_entity_poly.entity_id
_entity_poly.type
_entity_poly.pdbx_seq_one_letter_code
_entity_poly.pdbx_strand_id
1 'polypeptide(L)'
;MEKLEAIVDDIVFQSDDGMFSVLRMESKAQGRFTAVYHGNAPYMGENVAMEGSWIEHARFGRQFDIQSLQVLQPTSVAGIERFLASGAVKGVGPVTAARIVEAFGTDTLEILGTYPERLAQVRGISAKKAAAIGESYSQLSGLRELMVFLEAHGVSSGYAARLQATYGATAITRIKENPYSLAEDITGIGFKTADRIAMAMGMEHDCEARLRAGIAYALTQAAGVGHTCVPEELLVRETARALAVDSAMVQDVFSSLLEQDLLRTEEMGGICLIYPEYLYTAEVQTARRLLKLRDQAKPVTRVNADEVIAKWERDAGITLAEAQRQAIYASLEHGVFVLTGGPGTGKTTVVKGILNVLEQAGCRILLAAPTGRAARRLADSAGHPAATVHRLLEYQPTGDGLCFGKDDSDPLDAEAIIIDEASMLDISLTYHLLKAIPGGCRLIFVGDVDQLPSVGAGSVLKDMIRSGRMPVVRLENVFRQAEVSPIVRNAHKINRGQMPEFLAGADSEFALEEFANEQDAAEFVARTYAQLTSGGDWRRVQVLTPMHKNPCGVQNLNKLLQKYLNPPSANKPEVNIPGNVLRVGDKVMQIRNNYEKDVFNGDIGRVIKIDGKNVTVAFPERPEGDYVTYAQGEVEELQLAYAMSVHKSQGSEYPYVILLMVQSHYIMLQRNLLYTAVTRAKERVLIVGSKNAVRTAVENDKTKRRYSLLAERLQESSEVF
;
A
#
# COMPACT_ATOMS: atom_id res chain seq x y z
N MET A 1 -23.71 -25.54 -24.45
CA MET A 1 -23.48 -25.86 -23.03
C MET A 1 -24.41 -27.03 -22.68
N GLU A 2 -23.86 -28.03 -22.06
CA GLU A 2 -24.57 -29.22 -21.60
C GLU A 2 -24.74 -29.15 -20.08
N LYS A 3 -25.91 -29.57 -19.59
CA LYS A 3 -26.19 -29.65 -18.15
C LYS A 3 -26.04 -31.11 -17.71
N LEU A 4 -25.23 -31.33 -16.68
CA LEU A 4 -24.97 -32.65 -16.13
C LEU A 4 -25.09 -32.63 -14.61
N GLU A 5 -25.64 -33.71 -14.07
CA GLU A 5 -25.60 -34.02 -12.64
C GLU A 5 -24.68 -35.21 -12.42
N ALA A 6 -23.76 -35.05 -11.46
CA ALA A 6 -22.77 -36.08 -11.14
C ALA A 6 -22.37 -36.03 -9.66
N ILE A 7 -21.81 -37.14 -9.17
CA ILE A 7 -21.21 -37.24 -7.85
C ILE A 7 -19.70 -37.05 -7.99
N VAL A 8 -19.08 -36.30 -7.09
CA VAL A 8 -17.63 -36.17 -6.99
C VAL A 8 -17.06 -37.48 -6.40
N ASP A 9 -16.42 -38.29 -7.24
CA ASP A 9 -15.84 -39.55 -6.82
C ASP A 9 -14.46 -39.35 -6.19
N ASP A 10 -13.63 -38.44 -6.79
CA ASP A 10 -12.29 -38.15 -6.33
C ASP A 10 -11.81 -36.76 -6.78
N ILE A 11 -10.93 -36.12 -6.00
CA ILE A 11 -10.25 -34.89 -6.38
C ILE A 11 -8.84 -35.25 -6.85
N VAL A 12 -8.69 -35.35 -8.17
CA VAL A 12 -7.41 -35.75 -8.80
C VAL A 12 -6.33 -34.71 -8.62
N PHE A 13 -6.69 -33.43 -8.67
CA PHE A 13 -5.81 -32.30 -8.47
C PHE A 13 -6.59 -31.07 -8.02
N GLN A 14 -6.01 -30.31 -7.12
CA GLN A 14 -6.50 -28.97 -6.76
C GLN A 14 -5.28 -28.06 -6.64
N SER A 15 -5.35 -26.85 -7.24
CA SER A 15 -4.35 -25.81 -7.06
C SER A 15 -4.37 -25.29 -5.62
N ASP A 16 -3.22 -24.87 -5.11
CA ASP A 16 -3.09 -24.41 -3.70
C ASP A 16 -3.91 -23.16 -3.38
N ASP A 17 -4.23 -22.36 -4.41
CA ASP A 17 -5.12 -21.18 -4.30
C ASP A 17 -6.61 -21.55 -4.40
N GLY A 18 -6.92 -22.84 -4.63
CA GLY A 18 -8.29 -23.34 -4.80
C GLY A 18 -8.96 -22.88 -6.09
N MET A 19 -8.26 -22.17 -6.99
CA MET A 19 -8.87 -21.58 -8.19
C MET A 19 -8.93 -22.52 -9.39
N PHE A 20 -8.34 -23.72 -9.29
CA PHE A 20 -8.35 -24.73 -10.34
C PHE A 20 -8.41 -26.13 -9.75
N SER A 21 -9.33 -26.96 -10.24
CA SER A 21 -9.55 -28.32 -9.75
C SER A 21 -9.78 -29.30 -10.91
N VAL A 22 -9.20 -30.49 -10.80
CA VAL A 22 -9.48 -31.63 -11.69
C VAL A 22 -10.18 -32.70 -10.87
N LEU A 23 -11.40 -32.99 -11.25
CA LEU A 23 -12.33 -33.83 -10.52
C LEU A 23 -12.61 -35.13 -11.28
N ARG A 24 -12.68 -36.25 -10.58
CA ARG A 24 -13.24 -37.50 -11.12
C ARG A 24 -14.71 -37.54 -10.73
N MET A 25 -15.56 -37.62 -11.73
CA MET A 25 -17.00 -37.52 -11.59
C MET A 25 -17.67 -38.84 -11.97
N GLU A 26 -18.78 -39.13 -11.30
CA GLU A 26 -19.63 -40.29 -11.63
C GLU A 26 -21.08 -39.82 -11.88
N SER A 27 -21.57 -40.00 -13.10
CA SER A 27 -22.93 -39.63 -13.50
C SER A 27 -23.69 -40.85 -13.98
N LYS A 28 -25.00 -40.88 -13.69
CA LYS A 28 -25.90 -41.93 -14.19
C LYS A 28 -25.99 -41.95 -15.72
N ALA A 29 -25.84 -40.80 -16.37
CA ALA A 29 -25.99 -40.64 -17.81
C ALA A 29 -24.66 -40.88 -18.58
N GLN A 30 -23.51 -40.51 -18.02
CA GLN A 30 -22.22 -40.50 -18.71
C GLN A 30 -21.21 -41.53 -18.12
N GLY A 31 -21.56 -42.20 -17.01
CA GLY A 31 -20.60 -43.02 -16.26
C GLY A 31 -19.53 -42.17 -15.57
N ARG A 32 -18.30 -42.76 -15.46
CA ARG A 32 -17.13 -42.06 -14.88
C ARG A 32 -16.41 -41.22 -15.93
N PHE A 33 -16.15 -39.95 -15.58
CA PHE A 33 -15.41 -39.03 -16.45
C PHE A 33 -14.58 -38.04 -15.63
N THR A 34 -13.66 -37.37 -16.28
CA THR A 34 -12.85 -36.30 -15.67
C THR A 34 -13.47 -34.94 -16.00
N ALA A 35 -13.60 -34.09 -15.01
CA ALA A 35 -14.03 -32.72 -15.19
C ALA A 35 -12.97 -31.74 -14.70
N VAL A 36 -12.90 -30.58 -15.35
CA VAL A 36 -12.03 -29.47 -14.98
C VAL A 36 -12.90 -28.31 -14.52
N TYR A 37 -12.57 -27.74 -13.38
CA TYR A 37 -13.32 -26.64 -12.79
C TYR A 37 -12.37 -25.50 -12.37
N HIS A 38 -12.69 -24.29 -12.78
CA HIS A 38 -11.97 -23.08 -12.40
C HIS A 38 -12.58 -22.49 -11.12
N GLY A 39 -12.35 -23.18 -9.99
CA GLY A 39 -12.86 -22.82 -8.66
C GLY A 39 -12.52 -23.88 -7.62
N ASN A 40 -12.97 -23.66 -6.39
CA ASN A 40 -12.77 -24.59 -5.29
C ASN A 40 -13.47 -25.93 -5.54
N ALA A 41 -12.72 -27.03 -5.38
CA ALA A 41 -13.25 -28.38 -5.51
C ALA A 41 -14.39 -28.60 -4.50
N PRO A 42 -15.53 -29.19 -4.92
CA PRO A 42 -16.51 -29.77 -3.99
C PRO A 42 -15.87 -30.94 -3.21
N TYR A 43 -16.46 -31.30 -2.09
CA TYR A 43 -15.99 -32.45 -1.32
C TYR A 43 -16.35 -33.78 -2.02
N MET A 44 -15.51 -34.80 -1.78
CA MET A 44 -15.80 -36.16 -2.26
C MET A 44 -17.16 -36.64 -1.73
N GLY A 45 -17.98 -37.27 -2.57
CA GLY A 45 -19.29 -37.75 -2.26
C GLY A 45 -20.42 -36.73 -2.44
N GLU A 46 -20.12 -35.49 -2.76
CA GLU A 46 -21.13 -34.47 -3.05
C GLU A 46 -21.77 -34.67 -4.43
N ASN A 47 -23.09 -34.42 -4.50
CA ASN A 47 -23.79 -34.28 -5.77
C ASN A 47 -23.58 -32.85 -6.29
N VAL A 48 -23.30 -32.72 -7.56
CA VAL A 48 -23.15 -31.42 -8.22
C VAL A 48 -23.98 -31.37 -9.48
N ALA A 49 -24.67 -30.25 -9.68
CA ALA A 49 -25.23 -29.87 -10.96
C ALA A 49 -24.22 -28.95 -11.65
N MET A 50 -23.86 -29.24 -12.88
CA MET A 50 -22.85 -28.51 -13.61
C MET A 50 -23.33 -28.15 -15.02
N GLU A 51 -22.89 -26.98 -15.50
CA GLU A 51 -23.04 -26.54 -16.88
C GLU A 51 -21.66 -26.34 -17.50
N GLY A 52 -21.42 -26.88 -18.68
CA GLY A 52 -20.13 -26.79 -19.33
C GLY A 52 -20.12 -27.36 -20.74
N SER A 53 -18.94 -27.70 -21.20
CA SER A 53 -18.73 -28.29 -22.52
C SER A 53 -17.63 -29.36 -22.48
N TRP A 54 -17.78 -30.37 -23.33
CA TRP A 54 -16.74 -31.39 -23.51
C TRP A 54 -15.58 -30.81 -24.30
N ILE A 55 -14.37 -30.95 -23.77
CA ILE A 55 -13.11 -30.57 -24.43
C ILE A 55 -12.22 -31.80 -24.57
N GLU A 56 -11.34 -31.79 -25.57
CA GLU A 56 -10.33 -32.82 -25.77
C GLU A 56 -8.96 -32.29 -25.43
N HIS A 57 -8.40 -32.76 -24.34
CA HIS A 57 -7.06 -32.33 -23.91
C HIS A 57 -6.00 -33.26 -24.53
N ALA A 58 -4.96 -32.66 -25.18
CA ALA A 58 -3.94 -33.40 -25.95
C ALA A 58 -3.21 -34.49 -25.15
N ARG A 59 -3.12 -34.37 -23.80
CA ARG A 59 -2.43 -35.33 -22.92
C ARG A 59 -3.36 -36.18 -22.07
N PHE A 60 -4.54 -35.67 -21.72
CA PHE A 60 -5.44 -36.27 -20.73
C PHE A 60 -6.77 -36.73 -21.30
N GLY A 61 -6.97 -36.64 -22.64
CA GLY A 61 -8.16 -37.08 -23.33
C GLY A 61 -9.39 -36.21 -23.11
N ARG A 62 -10.56 -36.83 -23.25
CA ARG A 62 -11.87 -36.13 -23.15
C ARG A 62 -12.16 -35.74 -21.71
N GLN A 63 -12.40 -34.44 -21.48
CA GLN A 63 -12.71 -33.85 -20.17
C GLN A 63 -13.92 -32.94 -20.29
N PHE A 64 -14.67 -32.77 -19.20
CA PHE A 64 -15.76 -31.82 -19.13
C PHE A 64 -15.28 -30.52 -18.48
N ASP A 65 -15.27 -29.42 -19.25
CA ASP A 65 -14.89 -28.10 -18.79
C ASP A 65 -16.10 -27.42 -18.15
N ILE A 66 -16.09 -27.30 -16.83
CA ILE A 66 -17.19 -26.78 -16.03
C ILE A 66 -17.13 -25.27 -16.00
N GLN A 67 -18.16 -24.61 -16.50
CA GLN A 67 -18.30 -23.15 -16.47
C GLN A 67 -19.13 -22.69 -15.26
N SER A 68 -20.12 -23.49 -14.84
CA SER A 68 -20.90 -23.25 -13.65
C SER A 68 -21.09 -24.56 -12.89
N LEU A 69 -20.91 -24.54 -11.57
CA LEU A 69 -21.04 -25.70 -10.70
C LEU A 69 -21.87 -25.32 -9.48
N GLN A 70 -22.95 -26.06 -9.25
CA GLN A 70 -23.79 -25.94 -8.07
C GLN A 70 -23.71 -27.23 -7.25
N VAL A 71 -23.30 -27.12 -6.00
CA VAL A 71 -23.25 -28.27 -5.08
C VAL A 71 -24.64 -28.54 -4.55
N LEU A 72 -25.12 -29.77 -4.75
CA LEU A 72 -26.36 -30.28 -4.22
C LEU A 72 -26.07 -31.09 -2.95
N GLN A 73 -26.98 -31.01 -1.97
CA GLN A 73 -26.84 -31.87 -0.80
C GLN A 73 -26.90 -33.34 -1.21
N PRO A 74 -26.06 -34.22 -0.64
CA PRO A 74 -26.14 -35.65 -0.92
C PRO A 74 -27.45 -36.21 -0.37
N THR A 75 -28.23 -36.83 -1.24
CA THR A 75 -29.54 -37.39 -0.92
C THR A 75 -29.53 -38.90 -0.67
N SER A 76 -28.44 -39.58 -1.04
CA SER A 76 -28.29 -41.03 -0.84
C SER A 76 -27.48 -41.33 0.42
N VAL A 77 -27.82 -42.43 1.11
CA VAL A 77 -27.07 -42.90 2.29
C VAL A 77 -25.58 -43.04 2.02
N ALA A 78 -25.21 -43.64 0.90
CA ALA A 78 -23.81 -43.79 0.48
C ALA A 78 -23.12 -42.43 0.18
N GLY A 79 -23.86 -41.45 -0.37
CA GLY A 79 -23.34 -40.10 -0.61
C GLY A 79 -23.07 -39.34 0.69
N ILE A 80 -24.00 -39.42 1.63
CA ILE A 80 -23.89 -38.82 2.97
C ILE A 80 -22.69 -39.41 3.73
N GLU A 81 -22.52 -40.74 3.68
CA GLU A 81 -21.39 -41.41 4.30
C GLU A 81 -20.04 -40.95 3.73
N ARG A 82 -19.88 -40.91 2.40
CA ARG A 82 -18.66 -40.44 1.72
C ARG A 82 -18.40 -38.98 2.05
N PHE A 83 -19.41 -38.13 2.04
CA PHE A 83 -19.29 -36.73 2.41
C PHE A 83 -18.78 -36.56 3.84
N LEU A 84 -19.33 -37.26 4.81
CA LEU A 84 -18.88 -37.18 6.21
C LEU A 84 -17.47 -37.79 6.39
N ALA A 85 -17.15 -38.85 5.65
CA ALA A 85 -15.86 -39.52 5.69
C ALA A 85 -14.73 -38.70 5.02
N SER A 86 -15.06 -37.73 4.15
CA SER A 86 -14.07 -36.90 3.41
C SER A 86 -13.26 -35.95 4.30
N GLY A 87 -13.63 -35.79 5.57
CA GLY A 87 -13.02 -34.82 6.49
C GLY A 87 -13.63 -33.42 6.42
N ALA A 88 -14.69 -33.22 5.64
CA ALA A 88 -15.43 -31.96 5.53
C ALA A 88 -15.96 -31.49 6.91
N VAL A 89 -16.38 -32.44 7.75
CA VAL A 89 -16.87 -32.17 9.11
C VAL A 89 -15.81 -32.59 10.13
N LYS A 90 -15.25 -31.62 10.87
CA LYS A 90 -14.21 -31.89 11.88
C LYS A 90 -14.71 -32.86 12.94
N GLY A 91 -13.89 -33.84 13.27
CA GLY A 91 -14.21 -34.84 14.30
C GLY A 91 -14.96 -36.08 13.78
N VAL A 92 -15.30 -36.13 12.48
CA VAL A 92 -15.91 -37.27 11.81
C VAL A 92 -14.91 -37.92 10.85
N GLY A 93 -14.41 -39.10 11.21
CA GLY A 93 -13.60 -39.93 10.31
C GLY A 93 -14.46 -41.06 9.71
N PRO A 94 -13.92 -41.87 8.76
CA PRO A 94 -14.69 -42.88 8.02
C PRO A 94 -15.50 -43.83 8.91
N VAL A 95 -14.91 -44.33 10.01
CA VAL A 95 -15.60 -45.23 10.94
C VAL A 95 -16.76 -44.53 11.69
N THR A 96 -16.54 -43.26 12.02
CA THR A 96 -17.58 -42.44 12.70
C THR A 96 -18.70 -42.09 11.74
N ALA A 97 -18.39 -41.75 10.49
CA ALA A 97 -19.33 -41.47 9.42
C ALA A 97 -20.25 -42.67 9.18
N ALA A 98 -19.70 -43.88 8.97
CA ALA A 98 -20.47 -45.10 8.78
C ALA A 98 -21.44 -45.33 9.92
N ARG A 99 -21.02 -45.18 11.19
CA ARG A 99 -21.91 -45.40 12.36
C ARG A 99 -23.00 -44.34 12.47
N ILE A 100 -22.71 -43.08 12.14
CA ILE A 100 -23.73 -42.02 12.15
C ILE A 100 -24.78 -42.30 11.10
N VAL A 101 -24.34 -42.62 9.88
CA VAL A 101 -25.25 -42.91 8.77
C VAL A 101 -26.03 -44.22 8.96
N GLU A 102 -25.45 -45.25 9.56
CA GLU A 102 -26.14 -46.45 9.96
C GLU A 102 -27.26 -46.16 10.97
N ALA A 103 -27.04 -45.24 11.90
CA ALA A 103 -28.04 -44.90 12.92
C ALA A 103 -29.17 -44.00 12.39
N PHE A 104 -28.88 -43.10 11.45
CA PHE A 104 -29.84 -42.05 11.07
C PHE A 104 -30.19 -42.03 9.57
N GLY A 105 -29.54 -42.84 8.74
CA GLY A 105 -29.84 -42.94 7.32
C GLY A 105 -29.80 -41.62 6.56
N THR A 106 -30.84 -41.31 5.81
CA THR A 106 -31.01 -40.07 5.06
C THR A 106 -31.19 -38.81 5.94
N ASP A 107 -31.65 -38.99 7.18
CA ASP A 107 -31.93 -37.89 8.13
C ASP A 107 -30.64 -37.38 8.81
N THR A 108 -29.48 -37.99 8.50
CA THR A 108 -28.17 -37.68 9.10
C THR A 108 -27.82 -36.20 9.02
N LEU A 109 -28.00 -35.56 7.84
CA LEU A 109 -27.65 -34.16 7.65
C LEU A 109 -28.58 -33.21 8.40
N GLU A 110 -29.85 -33.52 8.50
CA GLU A 110 -30.83 -32.77 9.30
C GLU A 110 -30.48 -32.85 10.79
N ILE A 111 -30.10 -34.05 11.27
CA ILE A 111 -29.69 -34.27 12.67
C ILE A 111 -28.43 -33.53 12.97
N LEU A 112 -27.43 -33.52 12.09
CA LEU A 112 -26.20 -32.76 12.25
C LEU A 112 -26.43 -31.25 12.36
N GLY A 113 -27.37 -30.71 11.59
CA GLY A 113 -27.66 -29.28 11.56
C GLY A 113 -28.62 -28.81 12.65
N THR A 114 -29.64 -29.61 12.97
CA THR A 114 -30.79 -29.17 13.81
C THR A 114 -30.79 -29.82 15.19
N TYR A 115 -30.38 -31.08 15.30
CA TYR A 115 -30.45 -31.86 16.53
C TYR A 115 -29.12 -32.57 16.84
N PRO A 116 -27.97 -31.87 16.89
CA PRO A 116 -26.65 -32.49 17.04
C PRO A 116 -26.48 -33.30 18.32
N GLU A 117 -27.25 -33.01 19.37
CA GLU A 117 -27.26 -33.76 20.63
C GLU A 117 -27.67 -35.23 20.44
N ARG A 118 -28.48 -35.54 19.39
CA ARG A 118 -28.89 -36.93 19.09
C ARG A 118 -27.70 -37.79 18.62
N LEU A 119 -26.61 -37.20 18.15
CA LEU A 119 -25.36 -37.92 17.80
C LEU A 119 -24.77 -38.64 19.00
N ALA A 120 -25.04 -38.18 20.24
CA ALA A 120 -24.57 -38.86 21.45
C ALA A 120 -25.15 -40.27 21.64
N GLN A 121 -26.20 -40.62 20.89
CA GLN A 121 -26.77 -41.98 20.87
C GLN A 121 -25.89 -42.97 20.08
N VAL A 122 -24.99 -42.46 19.24
CA VAL A 122 -24.09 -43.25 18.41
C VAL A 122 -22.88 -43.70 19.26
N ARG A 123 -22.58 -45.01 19.23
CA ARG A 123 -21.48 -45.58 20.00
C ARG A 123 -20.13 -44.90 19.66
N GLY A 124 -19.47 -44.29 20.66
CA GLY A 124 -18.18 -43.62 20.51
C GLY A 124 -18.29 -42.11 20.26
N ILE A 125 -19.46 -41.53 20.39
CA ILE A 125 -19.69 -40.08 20.33
C ILE A 125 -20.21 -39.63 21.71
N SER A 126 -19.38 -38.82 22.42
CA SER A 126 -19.81 -38.17 23.68
C SER A 126 -20.66 -36.91 23.36
N ALA A 127 -21.42 -36.43 24.33
CA ALA A 127 -22.22 -35.22 24.20
C ALA A 127 -21.32 -33.99 23.78
N LYS A 128 -20.11 -33.87 24.32
CA LYS A 128 -19.16 -32.84 23.92
C LYS A 128 -18.71 -32.99 22.46
N LYS A 129 -18.46 -34.22 22.01
CA LYS A 129 -18.09 -34.50 20.62
C LYS A 129 -19.26 -34.29 19.68
N ALA A 130 -20.47 -34.63 20.08
CA ALA A 130 -21.70 -34.37 19.33
C ALA A 130 -21.90 -32.87 19.06
N ALA A 131 -21.76 -32.03 20.09
CA ALA A 131 -21.84 -30.59 19.96
C ALA A 131 -20.77 -30.03 19.01
N ALA A 132 -19.51 -30.48 19.14
CA ALA A 132 -18.42 -30.04 18.26
C ALA A 132 -18.62 -30.45 16.78
N ILE A 133 -19.17 -31.64 16.53
CA ILE A 133 -19.52 -32.12 15.19
C ILE A 133 -20.64 -31.25 14.59
N GLY A 134 -21.70 -30.96 15.36
CA GLY A 134 -22.81 -30.11 14.96
C GLY A 134 -22.36 -28.69 14.63
N GLU A 135 -21.51 -28.11 15.47
CA GLU A 135 -20.91 -26.79 15.23
C GLU A 135 -20.09 -26.77 13.96
N SER A 136 -19.22 -27.76 13.73
CA SER A 136 -18.41 -27.87 12.52
C SER A 136 -19.28 -28.00 11.25
N TYR A 137 -20.35 -28.78 11.32
CA TYR A 137 -21.29 -28.90 10.20
C TYR A 137 -22.06 -27.61 9.94
N SER A 138 -22.53 -26.93 10.99
CA SER A 138 -23.22 -25.63 10.88
C SER A 138 -22.32 -24.55 10.25
N GLN A 139 -21.06 -24.50 10.66
CA GLN A 139 -20.06 -23.59 10.04
C GLN A 139 -19.87 -23.90 8.55
N LEU A 140 -19.78 -25.17 8.18
CA LEU A 140 -19.60 -25.59 6.80
C LEU A 140 -20.85 -25.27 5.95
N SER A 141 -22.05 -25.53 6.48
CA SER A 141 -23.33 -25.23 5.82
C SER A 141 -23.51 -23.73 5.62
N GLY A 142 -23.25 -22.92 6.65
CA GLY A 142 -23.32 -21.46 6.57
C GLY A 142 -22.32 -20.86 5.58
N LEU A 143 -21.11 -21.41 5.52
CA LEU A 143 -20.12 -20.99 4.53
C LEU A 143 -20.62 -21.24 3.10
N ARG A 144 -21.21 -22.39 2.84
CA ARG A 144 -21.77 -22.74 1.52
C ARG A 144 -22.94 -21.84 1.12
N GLU A 145 -23.88 -21.65 2.03
CA GLU A 145 -25.00 -20.73 1.78
C GLU A 145 -24.51 -19.34 1.42
N LEU A 146 -23.49 -18.87 2.13
CA LEU A 146 -22.86 -17.58 1.87
C LEU A 146 -22.13 -17.55 0.52
N MET A 147 -21.44 -18.61 0.13
CA MET A 147 -20.79 -18.73 -1.19
C MET A 147 -21.83 -18.65 -2.32
N VAL A 148 -22.91 -19.45 -2.21
CA VAL A 148 -24.00 -19.43 -3.18
C VAL A 148 -24.69 -18.07 -3.24
N PHE A 149 -24.91 -17.45 -2.08
CA PHE A 149 -25.46 -16.10 -2.00
C PHE A 149 -24.59 -15.07 -2.72
N LEU A 150 -23.27 -15.07 -2.47
CA LEU A 150 -22.34 -14.13 -3.10
C LEU A 150 -22.28 -14.32 -4.62
N GLU A 151 -22.19 -15.57 -5.09
CA GLU A 151 -22.15 -15.90 -6.52
C GLU A 151 -23.44 -15.51 -7.24
N ALA A 152 -24.59 -15.74 -6.61
CA ALA A 152 -25.90 -15.31 -7.15
C ALA A 152 -25.97 -13.77 -7.33
N HIS A 153 -25.18 -13.03 -6.56
CA HIS A 153 -25.12 -11.57 -6.65
C HIS A 153 -23.84 -11.05 -7.36
N GLY A 154 -23.17 -11.93 -8.14
CA GLY A 154 -22.01 -11.55 -8.98
C GLY A 154 -20.74 -11.20 -8.21
N VAL A 155 -20.59 -11.72 -7.00
CA VAL A 155 -19.43 -11.52 -6.13
C VAL A 155 -18.67 -12.82 -5.94
N SER A 156 -17.35 -12.77 -5.99
CA SER A 156 -16.50 -13.93 -5.79
C SER A 156 -16.74 -14.60 -4.43
N SER A 157 -16.91 -15.90 -4.44
CA SER A 157 -17.01 -16.75 -3.23
C SER A 157 -15.74 -16.70 -2.34
N GLY A 158 -14.64 -16.18 -2.85
CA GLY A 158 -13.40 -15.99 -2.07
C GLY A 158 -13.56 -15.07 -0.84
N TYR A 159 -14.59 -14.26 -0.77
CA TYR A 159 -14.91 -13.45 0.42
C TYR A 159 -15.69 -14.23 1.51
N ALA A 160 -16.29 -15.36 1.16
CA ALA A 160 -17.21 -16.08 2.07
C ALA A 160 -16.53 -16.50 3.39
N ALA A 161 -15.29 -16.98 3.34
CA ALA A 161 -14.56 -17.40 4.55
C ALA A 161 -14.34 -16.24 5.54
N ARG A 162 -14.01 -15.04 5.02
CA ARG A 162 -13.83 -13.83 5.86
C ARG A 162 -15.14 -13.35 6.43
N LEU A 163 -16.19 -13.32 5.62
CA LEU A 163 -17.55 -12.94 6.05
C LEU A 163 -18.08 -13.89 7.12
N GLN A 164 -17.86 -15.19 6.94
CA GLN A 164 -18.23 -16.21 7.94
C GLN A 164 -17.44 -16.04 9.25
N ALA A 165 -16.15 -15.72 9.16
CA ALA A 165 -15.32 -15.48 10.34
C ALA A 165 -15.77 -14.23 11.13
N THR A 166 -16.21 -13.17 10.43
CA THR A 166 -16.61 -11.89 11.05
C THR A 166 -18.06 -11.93 11.57
N TYR A 167 -19.00 -12.46 10.79
CA TYR A 167 -20.44 -12.38 11.09
C TYR A 167 -21.06 -13.72 11.51
N GLY A 168 -20.35 -14.83 11.36
CA GLY A 168 -20.84 -16.16 11.69
C GLY A 168 -22.13 -16.51 10.94
N ALA A 169 -23.09 -17.12 11.65
CA ALA A 169 -24.38 -17.54 11.10
C ALA A 169 -25.28 -16.35 10.66
N THR A 170 -24.98 -15.13 11.09
CA THR A 170 -25.80 -13.94 10.75
C THR A 170 -25.33 -13.23 9.50
N ALA A 171 -24.31 -13.72 8.82
CA ALA A 171 -23.68 -13.04 7.67
C ALA A 171 -24.68 -12.64 6.58
N ILE A 172 -25.48 -13.57 6.10
CA ILE A 172 -26.47 -13.30 5.03
C ILE A 172 -27.53 -12.30 5.50
N THR A 173 -28.00 -12.41 6.74
CA THR A 173 -29.00 -11.49 7.31
C THR A 173 -28.43 -10.08 7.39
N ARG A 174 -27.21 -9.92 7.92
CA ARG A 174 -26.54 -8.62 7.99
C ARG A 174 -26.30 -8.00 6.60
N ILE A 175 -25.86 -8.80 5.64
CA ILE A 175 -25.67 -8.33 4.26
C ILE A 175 -27.00 -7.86 3.65
N LYS A 176 -28.10 -8.57 3.92
CA LYS A 176 -29.43 -8.17 3.44
C LYS A 176 -29.94 -6.90 4.12
N GLU A 177 -29.66 -6.70 5.40
CA GLU A 177 -30.06 -5.52 6.15
C GLU A 177 -29.27 -4.27 5.73
N ASN A 178 -27.94 -4.40 5.65
CA ASN A 178 -27.05 -3.30 5.23
C ASN A 178 -25.81 -3.85 4.49
N PRO A 179 -25.83 -3.97 3.18
CA PRO A 179 -24.67 -4.45 2.42
C PRO A 179 -23.46 -3.52 2.49
N TYR A 180 -23.64 -2.24 2.85
CA TYR A 180 -22.54 -1.28 2.93
C TYR A 180 -21.67 -1.46 4.18
N SER A 181 -22.18 -2.13 5.23
CA SER A 181 -21.37 -2.51 6.39
C SER A 181 -20.17 -3.42 5.99
N LEU A 182 -20.27 -4.14 4.88
CA LEU A 182 -19.19 -4.93 4.33
C LEU A 182 -17.93 -4.12 4.04
N ALA A 183 -18.10 -2.86 3.62
CA ALA A 183 -16.97 -1.99 3.30
C ALA A 183 -16.25 -1.45 4.55
N GLU A 184 -16.94 -1.43 5.68
CA GLU A 184 -16.42 -1.00 6.98
C GLU A 184 -15.79 -2.17 7.73
N ASP A 185 -16.47 -3.33 7.77
CA ASP A 185 -16.11 -4.45 8.64
C ASP A 185 -15.13 -5.45 8.00
N ILE A 186 -15.03 -5.52 6.65
CA ILE A 186 -14.28 -6.57 5.96
C ILE A 186 -13.11 -6.00 5.16
N THR A 187 -11.90 -6.24 5.64
CA THR A 187 -10.69 -5.86 4.90
C THR A 187 -10.66 -6.45 3.49
N GLY A 188 -10.57 -5.59 2.48
CA GLY A 188 -10.53 -5.97 1.06
C GLY A 188 -11.89 -5.96 0.35
N ILE A 189 -13.00 -5.71 1.05
CA ILE A 189 -14.28 -5.35 0.44
C ILE A 189 -14.42 -3.84 0.51
N GLY A 190 -14.26 -3.15 -0.62
CA GLY A 190 -14.50 -1.72 -0.69
C GLY A 190 -15.94 -1.38 -1.10
N PHE A 191 -16.30 -0.09 -0.97
CA PHE A 191 -17.62 0.45 -1.34
C PHE A 191 -18.14 -0.08 -2.69
N LYS A 192 -17.32 -0.07 -3.75
CA LYS A 192 -17.75 -0.53 -5.08
C LYS A 192 -18.20 -2.00 -5.12
N THR A 193 -17.62 -2.85 -4.28
CA THR A 193 -18.04 -4.25 -4.18
C THR A 193 -19.33 -4.38 -3.37
N ALA A 194 -19.43 -3.64 -2.27
CA ALA A 194 -20.65 -3.56 -1.46
C ALA A 194 -21.83 -2.99 -2.27
N ASP A 195 -21.60 -1.93 -3.04
CA ASP A 195 -22.61 -1.30 -3.91
C ASP A 195 -23.11 -2.27 -5.01
N ARG A 196 -22.21 -3.07 -5.60
CA ARG A 196 -22.59 -4.11 -6.55
C ARG A 196 -23.48 -5.18 -5.92
N ILE A 197 -23.18 -5.60 -4.70
CA ILE A 197 -24.02 -6.53 -3.94
C ILE A 197 -25.40 -5.92 -3.70
N ALA A 198 -25.44 -4.69 -3.20
CA ALA A 198 -26.66 -3.95 -2.92
C ALA A 198 -27.56 -3.83 -4.17
N MET A 199 -26.98 -3.45 -5.29
CA MET A 199 -27.70 -3.33 -6.57
C MET A 199 -28.18 -4.69 -7.09
N ALA A 200 -27.38 -5.75 -6.97
CA ALA A 200 -27.77 -7.10 -7.37
C ALA A 200 -28.89 -7.67 -6.47
N MET A 201 -29.01 -7.20 -5.22
CA MET A 201 -30.13 -7.52 -4.33
C MET A 201 -31.39 -6.72 -4.62
N GLY A 202 -31.36 -5.79 -5.58
CA GLY A 202 -32.51 -4.97 -5.97
C GLY A 202 -32.73 -3.74 -5.08
N MET A 203 -31.70 -3.26 -4.36
CA MET A 203 -31.80 -1.99 -3.64
C MET A 203 -32.00 -0.83 -4.61
N GLU A 204 -32.81 0.14 -4.21
CA GLU A 204 -33.06 1.35 -5.01
C GLU A 204 -31.78 2.21 -5.15
N HIS A 205 -31.60 2.80 -6.34
CA HIS A 205 -30.41 3.59 -6.66
C HIS A 205 -30.24 4.84 -5.80
N ASP A 206 -31.31 5.34 -5.23
CA ASP A 206 -31.40 6.57 -4.43
C ASP A 206 -31.72 6.29 -2.95
N CYS A 207 -31.66 5.05 -2.50
CA CYS A 207 -31.92 4.73 -1.10
C CYS A 207 -30.90 5.42 -0.16
N GLU A 208 -31.38 5.88 0.98
CA GLU A 208 -30.59 6.64 1.96
C GLU A 208 -29.31 5.92 2.39
N ALA A 209 -29.35 4.60 2.61
CA ALA A 209 -28.19 3.80 2.99
C ALA A 209 -27.07 3.86 1.94
N ARG A 210 -27.44 3.84 0.65
CA ARG A 210 -26.50 3.97 -0.46
C ARG A 210 -25.88 5.37 -0.51
N LEU A 211 -26.69 6.41 -0.37
CA LEU A 211 -26.23 7.80 -0.40
C LEU A 211 -25.29 8.10 0.77
N ARG A 212 -25.62 7.65 1.98
CA ARG A 212 -24.76 7.74 3.17
C ARG A 212 -23.41 7.06 2.96
N ALA A 213 -23.40 5.80 2.50
CA ALA A 213 -22.18 5.06 2.21
C ALA A 213 -21.38 5.71 1.07
N GLY A 214 -22.06 6.31 0.09
CA GLY A 214 -21.45 7.07 -0.99
C GLY A 214 -20.73 8.34 -0.51
N ILE A 215 -21.30 9.07 0.43
CA ILE A 215 -20.66 10.25 1.07
C ILE A 215 -19.38 9.79 1.81
N ALA A 216 -19.45 8.75 2.63
CA ALA A 216 -18.29 8.18 3.33
C ALA A 216 -17.21 7.72 2.34
N TYR A 217 -17.61 7.07 1.25
CA TYR A 217 -16.69 6.66 0.19
C TYR A 217 -16.01 7.86 -0.48
N ALA A 218 -16.75 8.92 -0.81
CA ALA A 218 -16.20 10.13 -1.43
C ALA A 218 -15.19 10.81 -0.49
N LEU A 219 -15.45 10.88 0.81
CA LEU A 219 -14.50 11.36 1.82
C LEU A 219 -13.23 10.51 1.87
N THR A 220 -13.37 9.18 1.83
CA THR A 220 -12.23 8.25 1.80
C THR A 220 -11.40 8.43 0.51
N GLN A 221 -12.07 8.62 -0.64
CA GLN A 221 -11.37 8.90 -1.91
C GLN A 221 -10.64 10.25 -1.85
N ALA A 222 -11.25 11.28 -1.26
CA ALA A 222 -10.62 12.57 -1.07
C ALA A 222 -9.38 12.49 -0.17
N ALA A 223 -9.45 11.72 0.91
CA ALA A 223 -8.28 11.44 1.78
C ALA A 223 -7.17 10.71 0.99
N GLY A 224 -7.54 9.75 0.14
CA GLY A 224 -6.61 9.00 -0.72
C GLY A 224 -5.88 9.86 -1.77
N VAL A 225 -6.41 11.03 -2.14
CA VAL A 225 -5.72 12.01 -3.00
C VAL A 225 -5.06 13.15 -2.20
N GLY A 226 -5.05 13.04 -0.87
CA GLY A 226 -4.29 13.90 0.03
C GLY A 226 -5.06 15.01 0.73
N HIS A 227 -6.39 15.08 0.61
CA HIS A 227 -7.22 16.03 1.35
C HIS A 227 -7.41 15.60 2.81
N THR A 228 -7.35 16.53 3.76
CA THR A 228 -7.78 16.27 5.15
C THR A 228 -9.27 16.56 5.33
N CYS A 229 -9.78 17.54 4.57
CA CYS A 229 -11.18 17.94 4.53
C CYS A 229 -11.62 18.22 3.09
N VAL A 230 -12.91 18.37 2.88
CA VAL A 230 -13.48 18.67 1.56
C VAL A 230 -14.58 19.71 1.71
N PRO A 231 -14.64 20.77 0.84
CA PRO A 231 -15.80 21.65 0.78
C PRO A 231 -17.09 20.86 0.49
N GLU A 232 -18.18 21.23 1.16
CA GLU A 232 -19.51 20.61 1.03
C GLU A 232 -19.93 20.45 -0.44
N GLU A 233 -19.90 21.55 -1.21
CA GLU A 233 -20.29 21.53 -2.63
C GLU A 233 -19.48 20.51 -3.46
N LEU A 234 -18.18 20.40 -3.17
CA LEU A 234 -17.31 19.45 -3.85
C LEU A 234 -17.65 18.02 -3.44
N LEU A 235 -17.90 17.77 -2.15
CA LEU A 235 -18.25 16.45 -1.63
C LEU A 235 -19.57 15.96 -2.24
N VAL A 236 -20.61 16.78 -2.22
CA VAL A 236 -21.93 16.46 -2.80
C VAL A 236 -21.80 16.16 -4.29
N ARG A 237 -21.11 17.01 -5.03
CA ARG A 237 -20.90 16.79 -6.47
C ARG A 237 -20.15 15.51 -6.79
N GLU A 238 -19.03 15.24 -6.10
CA GLU A 238 -18.24 14.02 -6.37
C GLU A 238 -18.97 12.75 -5.92
N THR A 239 -19.78 12.83 -4.84
CA THR A 239 -20.67 11.74 -4.42
C THR A 239 -21.74 11.46 -5.48
N ALA A 240 -22.45 12.49 -5.91
CA ALA A 240 -23.48 12.36 -6.95
C ALA A 240 -22.91 11.76 -8.25
N ARG A 241 -21.71 12.19 -8.64
CA ARG A 241 -20.98 11.65 -9.79
C ARG A 241 -20.59 10.18 -9.59
N ALA A 242 -20.10 9.81 -8.41
CA ALA A 242 -19.66 8.44 -8.11
C ALA A 242 -20.82 7.45 -8.10
N LEU A 243 -22.00 7.88 -7.62
CA LEU A 243 -23.21 7.09 -7.52
C LEU A 243 -24.10 7.17 -8.78
N ALA A 244 -23.81 8.09 -9.70
CA ALA A 244 -24.62 8.41 -10.87
C ALA A 244 -26.08 8.79 -10.50
N VAL A 245 -26.25 9.66 -9.49
CA VAL A 245 -27.54 10.20 -9.01
C VAL A 245 -27.57 11.71 -9.10
N ASP A 246 -28.76 12.32 -8.87
CA ASP A 246 -28.89 13.78 -8.80
C ASP A 246 -28.22 14.34 -7.53
N SER A 247 -27.55 15.48 -7.68
CA SER A 247 -26.89 16.17 -6.57
C SER A 247 -27.88 16.60 -5.48
N ALA A 248 -29.14 16.91 -5.83
CA ALA A 248 -30.16 17.29 -4.86
C ALA A 248 -30.45 16.18 -3.87
N MET A 249 -30.55 14.92 -4.35
CA MET A 249 -30.75 13.75 -3.47
C MET A 249 -29.62 13.55 -2.48
N VAL A 250 -28.36 13.77 -2.94
CA VAL A 250 -27.19 13.69 -2.07
C VAL A 250 -27.22 14.83 -1.04
N GLN A 251 -27.64 16.05 -1.46
CA GLN A 251 -27.74 17.21 -0.59
C GLN A 251 -28.77 17.01 0.53
N ASP A 252 -29.92 16.40 0.25
CA ASP A 252 -30.96 16.12 1.24
C ASP A 252 -30.42 15.16 2.34
N VAL A 253 -29.76 14.06 1.93
CA VAL A 253 -29.16 13.12 2.88
C VAL A 253 -27.99 13.77 3.63
N PHE A 254 -27.18 14.56 2.94
CA PHE A 254 -26.10 15.29 3.57
C PHE A 254 -26.62 16.25 4.67
N SER A 255 -27.66 17.00 4.39
CA SER A 255 -28.31 17.90 5.38
C SER A 255 -28.84 17.12 6.59
N SER A 256 -29.48 15.98 6.37
CA SER A 256 -29.91 15.08 7.44
C SER A 256 -28.75 14.55 8.31
N LEU A 257 -27.61 14.23 7.69
CA LEU A 257 -26.41 13.80 8.43
C LEU A 257 -25.80 14.93 9.27
N LEU A 258 -25.85 16.17 8.78
CA LEU A 258 -25.45 17.36 9.56
C LEU A 258 -26.37 17.59 10.77
N GLU A 259 -27.69 17.55 10.58
CA GLU A 259 -28.66 17.69 11.67
C GLU A 259 -28.51 16.62 12.75
N GLN A 260 -28.06 15.42 12.38
CA GLN A 260 -27.82 14.30 13.30
C GLN A 260 -26.40 14.32 13.93
N ASP A 261 -25.58 15.32 13.62
CA ASP A 261 -24.16 15.43 14.06
C ASP A 261 -23.30 14.18 13.71
N LEU A 262 -23.61 13.56 12.55
CA LEU A 262 -22.91 12.37 12.06
C LEU A 262 -21.73 12.70 11.14
N LEU A 263 -21.55 13.98 10.79
CA LEU A 263 -20.41 14.46 10.00
C LEU A 263 -19.63 15.51 10.78
N ARG A 264 -18.31 15.38 10.76
CA ARG A 264 -17.44 16.39 11.35
C ARG A 264 -17.28 17.57 10.42
N THR A 265 -17.74 18.74 10.84
CA THR A 265 -17.72 19.95 10.03
C THR A 265 -16.94 21.07 10.69
N GLU A 266 -16.43 21.97 9.88
CA GLU A 266 -15.82 23.21 10.33
C GLU A 266 -16.06 24.31 9.30
N GLU A 267 -16.47 25.48 9.77
CA GLU A 267 -16.70 26.64 8.91
C GLU A 267 -15.45 27.51 8.84
N MET A 268 -14.98 27.80 7.64
CA MET A 268 -13.87 28.70 7.42
C MET A 268 -14.13 29.64 6.23
N GLY A 269 -14.11 30.94 6.48
CA GLY A 269 -14.31 31.93 5.42
C GLY A 269 -15.64 31.79 4.69
N GLY A 270 -16.71 31.35 5.37
CA GLY A 270 -18.03 31.10 4.79
C GLY A 270 -18.13 29.80 3.97
N ILE A 271 -17.13 28.91 4.06
CA ILE A 271 -17.14 27.60 3.40
C ILE A 271 -17.25 26.51 4.47
N CYS A 272 -18.26 25.66 4.37
CA CYS A 272 -18.39 24.47 5.20
C CYS A 272 -17.42 23.38 4.68
N LEU A 273 -16.53 22.93 5.55
CA LEU A 273 -15.52 21.88 5.29
C LEU A 273 -15.89 20.62 6.06
N ILE A 274 -15.85 19.50 5.37
CA ILE A 274 -16.25 18.21 5.90
C ILE A 274 -15.01 17.34 6.09
N TYR A 275 -14.89 16.72 7.25
CA TYR A 275 -13.76 15.87 7.62
C TYR A 275 -14.20 14.43 7.89
N PRO A 276 -13.36 13.44 7.56
CA PRO A 276 -13.32 12.19 8.30
C PRO A 276 -12.87 12.46 9.74
N GLU A 277 -13.56 11.94 10.75
CA GLU A 277 -13.30 12.22 12.17
C GLU A 277 -11.82 12.01 12.57
N TYR A 278 -11.21 10.92 12.10
CA TYR A 278 -9.81 10.63 12.41
C TYR A 278 -8.83 11.66 11.83
N LEU A 279 -9.14 12.27 10.66
CA LEU A 279 -8.30 13.32 10.07
C LEU A 279 -8.50 14.67 10.76
N TYR A 280 -9.72 14.98 11.17
CA TYR A 280 -9.98 16.14 11.99
C TYR A 280 -9.19 16.12 13.29
N THR A 281 -9.33 15.02 14.05
CA THR A 281 -8.59 14.81 15.30
C THR A 281 -7.09 14.88 15.07
N ALA A 282 -6.57 14.22 14.03
CA ALA A 282 -5.15 14.24 13.70
C ALA A 282 -4.65 15.65 13.41
N GLU A 283 -5.41 16.45 12.62
CA GLU A 283 -5.02 17.80 12.24
C GLU A 283 -5.06 18.79 13.42
N VAL A 284 -6.14 18.78 14.20
CA VAL A 284 -6.28 19.62 15.40
C VAL A 284 -5.19 19.32 16.43
N GLN A 285 -5.00 18.03 16.73
CA GLN A 285 -4.00 17.63 17.73
C GLN A 285 -2.57 17.86 17.24
N THR A 286 -2.31 17.72 15.95
CA THR A 286 -1.00 18.06 15.36
C THR A 286 -0.69 19.52 15.57
N ALA A 287 -1.63 20.44 15.27
CA ALA A 287 -1.43 21.87 15.48
C ALA A 287 -1.16 22.21 16.97
N ARG A 288 -2.01 21.70 17.86
CA ARG A 288 -1.88 21.92 19.31
C ARG A 288 -0.53 21.43 19.86
N ARG A 289 -0.10 20.22 19.47
CA ARG A 289 1.15 19.61 19.95
C ARG A 289 2.38 20.32 19.40
N LEU A 290 2.37 20.73 18.14
CA LEU A 290 3.46 21.51 17.55
C LEU A 290 3.65 22.86 18.25
N LEU A 291 2.55 23.59 18.51
CA LEU A 291 2.59 24.85 19.26
C LEU A 291 3.11 24.63 20.68
N LYS A 292 2.62 23.60 21.36
CA LYS A 292 3.07 23.24 22.71
C LYS A 292 4.56 22.93 22.76
N LEU A 293 5.07 22.10 21.84
CA LEU A 293 6.51 21.77 21.77
C LEU A 293 7.36 23.01 21.47
N ARG A 294 6.91 23.88 20.55
CA ARG A 294 7.58 25.13 20.23
C ARG A 294 7.76 26.00 21.49
N ASP A 295 6.72 26.12 22.31
CA ASP A 295 6.66 27.04 23.44
C ASP A 295 7.29 26.45 24.72
N GLN A 296 7.37 25.14 24.86
CA GLN A 296 7.90 24.47 26.05
C GLN A 296 9.40 24.22 26.03
N ALA A 297 10.02 24.15 24.87
CA ALA A 297 11.45 23.87 24.80
C ALA A 297 12.28 25.10 25.20
N LYS A 298 13.21 24.88 26.11
CA LYS A 298 14.17 25.91 26.54
C LYS A 298 15.42 25.85 25.66
N PRO A 299 16.07 27.01 25.36
CA PRO A 299 17.33 27.00 24.63
C PRO A 299 18.40 26.10 25.28
N VAL A 300 19.19 25.43 24.45
CA VAL A 300 20.34 24.64 24.91
C VAL A 300 21.53 25.58 25.16
N THR A 301 21.83 25.85 26.43
CA THR A 301 22.91 26.78 26.84
C THR A 301 24.12 26.05 27.39
N ARG A 302 24.13 24.71 27.38
CA ARG A 302 25.22 23.89 27.98
C ARG A 302 26.49 23.83 27.15
N VAL A 303 26.48 24.41 25.94
CA VAL A 303 27.57 24.32 24.96
C VAL A 303 27.83 25.67 24.31
N ASN A 304 29.08 25.98 24.07
CA ASN A 304 29.45 27.12 23.24
C ASN A 304 29.41 26.69 21.76
N ALA A 305 28.29 27.00 21.09
CA ALA A 305 28.05 26.60 19.72
C ALA A 305 29.14 27.10 18.75
N ASP A 306 29.63 28.33 18.94
CA ASP A 306 30.68 28.91 18.09
C ASP A 306 31.98 28.11 18.13
N GLU A 307 32.42 27.71 19.32
CA GLU A 307 33.63 26.90 19.48
C GLU A 307 33.48 25.50 18.86
N VAL A 308 32.32 24.86 19.07
CA VAL A 308 32.03 23.53 18.54
C VAL A 308 31.96 23.55 17.01
N ILE A 309 31.25 24.53 16.45
CA ILE A 309 31.14 24.70 15.00
C ILE A 309 32.52 24.98 14.40
N ALA A 310 33.29 25.92 14.96
CA ALA A 310 34.61 26.25 14.45
C ALA A 310 35.60 25.07 14.55
N LYS A 311 35.50 24.25 15.60
CA LYS A 311 36.31 23.02 15.73
C LYS A 311 35.86 22.01 14.66
N TRP A 312 34.57 21.77 14.50
CA TRP A 312 34.06 20.81 13.53
C TRP A 312 34.39 21.22 12.08
N GLU A 313 34.31 22.52 11.75
CA GLU A 313 34.73 23.02 10.42
C GLU A 313 36.19 22.72 10.12
N ARG A 314 37.08 22.92 11.12
CA ARG A 314 38.52 22.61 10.98
C ARG A 314 38.75 21.10 10.83
N ASP A 315 38.09 20.29 11.67
CA ASP A 315 38.28 18.83 11.69
C ASP A 315 37.76 18.18 10.41
N ALA A 316 36.63 18.69 9.86
CA ALA A 316 36.02 18.22 8.63
C ALA A 316 36.57 18.87 7.35
N GLY A 317 37.39 19.91 7.45
CA GLY A 317 37.93 20.64 6.30
C GLY A 317 36.87 21.37 5.47
N ILE A 318 35.79 21.83 6.11
CA ILE A 318 34.67 22.51 5.47
C ILE A 318 34.50 23.93 5.99
N THR A 319 33.78 24.75 5.22
CA THR A 319 33.31 26.07 5.66
C THR A 319 31.81 26.13 5.44
N LEU A 320 31.06 26.37 6.50
CA LEU A 320 29.59 26.49 6.45
C LEU A 320 29.18 27.85 5.87
N ALA A 321 28.16 27.82 5.03
CA ALA A 321 27.48 29.03 4.61
C ALA A 321 26.66 29.62 5.78
N GLU A 322 26.37 30.92 5.73
CA GLU A 322 25.65 31.62 6.79
C GLU A 322 24.28 30.96 7.14
N ALA A 323 23.46 30.59 6.12
CA ALA A 323 22.23 29.89 6.35
C ALA A 323 22.40 28.50 7.01
N GLN A 324 23.52 27.83 6.75
CA GLN A 324 23.83 26.53 7.39
C GLN A 324 24.19 26.72 8.87
N ARG A 325 24.95 27.77 9.20
CA ARG A 325 25.23 28.14 10.60
C ARG A 325 23.95 28.52 11.33
N GLN A 326 23.10 29.37 10.72
CA GLN A 326 21.80 29.74 11.26
C GLN A 326 20.93 28.53 11.56
N ALA A 327 20.93 27.52 10.71
CA ALA A 327 20.18 26.29 10.95
C ALA A 327 20.68 25.51 12.17
N ILE A 328 22.00 25.50 12.41
CA ILE A 328 22.57 24.87 13.62
C ILE A 328 22.17 25.66 14.87
N TYR A 329 22.26 26.99 14.86
CA TYR A 329 21.80 27.79 15.98
C TYR A 329 20.31 27.63 16.24
N ALA A 330 19.47 27.65 15.18
CA ALA A 330 18.03 27.45 15.30
C ALA A 330 17.67 26.12 15.98
N SER A 331 18.45 25.07 15.77
CA SER A 331 18.27 23.78 16.44
C SER A 331 18.50 23.82 17.95
N LEU A 332 19.31 24.75 18.44
CA LEU A 332 19.57 24.95 19.86
C LEU A 332 18.54 25.89 20.52
N GLU A 333 18.00 26.83 19.77
CA GLU A 333 17.11 27.87 20.28
C GLU A 333 15.65 27.44 20.32
N HIS A 334 15.19 26.68 19.32
CA HIS A 334 13.77 26.42 19.11
C HIS A 334 13.35 24.98 19.45
N GLY A 335 12.14 24.83 19.96
CA GLY A 335 11.54 23.50 20.23
C GLY A 335 11.04 22.79 18.99
N VAL A 336 10.59 23.55 17.99
CA VAL A 336 10.24 23.03 16.67
C VAL A 336 10.94 23.87 15.62
N PHE A 337 11.59 23.24 14.68
CA PHE A 337 12.39 23.90 13.65
C PHE A 337 12.28 23.16 12.31
N VAL A 338 12.18 23.91 11.21
CA VAL A 338 12.11 23.39 9.84
C VAL A 338 13.35 23.77 9.05
N LEU A 339 14.09 22.79 8.57
CA LEU A 339 15.18 22.94 7.63
C LEU A 339 14.74 22.47 6.24
N THR A 340 14.66 23.38 5.28
CA THR A 340 14.27 23.04 3.90
C THR A 340 15.29 23.52 2.88
N GLY A 341 15.40 22.81 1.76
CA GLY A 341 16.29 23.18 0.66
C GLY A 341 16.31 22.12 -0.42
N GLY A 342 16.68 22.51 -1.63
CA GLY A 342 16.78 21.63 -2.79
C GLY A 342 18.00 20.70 -2.77
N PRO A 343 18.25 19.96 -3.85
CA PRO A 343 19.43 19.12 -4.00
C PRO A 343 20.71 19.97 -4.01
N GLY A 344 21.79 19.45 -3.43
CA GLY A 344 23.09 20.11 -3.42
C GLY A 344 23.23 21.32 -2.49
N THR A 345 22.21 21.64 -1.67
CA THR A 345 22.26 22.75 -0.71
C THR A 345 22.93 22.41 0.62
N GLY A 346 23.32 21.14 0.82
CA GLY A 346 24.05 20.71 2.01
C GLY A 346 23.20 20.40 3.23
N LYS A 347 21.92 20.01 3.07
CA LYS A 347 21.05 19.55 4.19
C LYS A 347 21.73 18.51 5.08
N THR A 348 22.34 17.49 4.49
CA THR A 348 23.04 16.43 5.22
C THR A 348 24.23 16.98 6.04
N THR A 349 24.96 17.95 5.50
CA THR A 349 26.04 18.64 6.21
C THR A 349 25.51 19.39 7.44
N VAL A 350 24.39 20.10 7.28
CA VAL A 350 23.72 20.78 8.39
C VAL A 350 23.26 19.79 9.46
N VAL A 351 22.67 18.67 9.06
CA VAL A 351 22.25 17.61 10.01
C VAL A 351 23.45 17.10 10.82
N LYS A 352 24.61 16.87 10.19
CA LYS A 352 25.85 16.50 10.90
C LYS A 352 26.28 17.59 11.89
N GLY A 353 26.23 18.85 11.49
CA GLY A 353 26.52 19.98 12.38
C GLY A 353 25.57 20.05 13.58
N ILE A 354 24.28 19.87 13.35
CA ILE A 354 23.26 19.82 14.41
C ILE A 354 23.55 18.67 15.38
N LEU A 355 23.83 17.46 14.85
CA LEU A 355 24.18 16.30 15.67
C LEU A 355 25.40 16.59 16.52
N ASN A 356 26.47 17.10 15.92
CA ASN A 356 27.71 17.40 16.63
C ASN A 356 27.48 18.36 17.81
N VAL A 357 26.71 19.43 17.60
CA VAL A 357 26.47 20.43 18.65
C VAL A 357 25.58 19.87 19.74
N LEU A 358 24.51 19.12 19.41
CA LEU A 358 23.60 18.51 20.37
C LEU A 358 24.26 17.37 21.17
N GLU A 359 25.13 16.57 20.55
CA GLU A 359 25.94 15.55 21.24
C GLU A 359 26.94 16.20 22.23
N GLN A 360 27.60 17.26 21.86
CA GLN A 360 28.49 18.01 22.76
C GLN A 360 27.69 18.64 23.92
N ALA A 361 26.44 18.97 23.70
CA ALA A 361 25.53 19.40 24.77
C ALA A 361 25.02 18.26 25.66
N GLY A 362 25.35 17.00 25.33
CA GLY A 362 24.91 15.81 26.08
C GLY A 362 23.43 15.46 25.87
N CYS A 363 22.82 15.87 24.76
CA CYS A 363 21.43 15.55 24.45
C CYS A 363 21.27 14.11 23.94
N ARG A 364 20.22 13.41 24.38
CA ARG A 364 19.80 12.16 23.76
C ARG A 364 19.07 12.44 22.45
N ILE A 365 19.63 11.97 21.33
CA ILE A 365 19.17 12.30 19.99
C ILE A 365 18.62 11.04 19.32
N LEU A 366 17.45 11.16 18.67
CA LEU A 366 16.90 10.14 17.79
C LEU A 366 16.81 10.67 16.36
N LEU A 367 17.25 9.84 15.41
CA LEU A 367 17.10 10.11 13.98
C LEU A 367 16.04 9.22 13.38
N ALA A 368 15.16 9.79 12.56
CA ALA A 368 14.18 9.01 11.84
C ALA A 368 13.88 9.57 10.44
N ALA A 369 13.29 8.70 9.61
CA ALA A 369 12.77 9.07 8.31
C ALA A 369 11.47 8.30 8.00
N PRO A 370 10.61 8.77 7.09
CA PRO A 370 9.35 8.08 6.76
C PRO A 370 9.54 6.69 6.13
N THR A 371 10.63 6.45 5.42
CA THR A 371 10.90 5.19 4.71
C THR A 371 12.19 4.52 5.18
N GLY A 372 12.27 3.18 5.04
CA GLY A 372 13.46 2.40 5.42
C GLY A 372 14.73 2.85 4.70
N ARG A 373 14.61 3.13 3.39
CA ARG A 373 15.75 3.62 2.59
C ARG A 373 16.25 4.98 3.03
N ALA A 374 15.32 5.92 3.27
CA ALA A 374 15.69 7.23 3.77
C ALA A 374 16.37 7.13 5.15
N ALA A 375 15.86 6.28 6.04
CA ALA A 375 16.45 6.05 7.36
C ALA A 375 17.87 5.46 7.27
N ARG A 376 18.08 4.43 6.43
CA ARG A 376 19.42 3.87 6.21
C ARG A 376 20.37 4.91 5.62
N ARG A 377 19.95 5.65 4.58
CA ARG A 377 20.76 6.72 3.99
C ARG A 377 21.12 7.79 5.03
N LEU A 378 20.17 8.16 5.88
CA LEU A 378 20.41 9.10 6.97
C LEU A 378 21.45 8.55 7.94
N ALA A 379 21.32 7.29 8.36
CA ALA A 379 22.29 6.64 9.24
C ALA A 379 23.70 6.61 8.64
N ASP A 380 23.83 6.16 7.39
CA ASP A 380 25.12 6.09 6.69
C ASP A 380 25.76 7.48 6.53
N SER A 381 24.95 8.47 6.17
CA SER A 381 25.45 9.82 5.93
C SER A 381 25.74 10.59 7.22
N ALA A 382 24.96 10.38 8.27
CA ALA A 382 25.13 11.08 9.54
C ALA A 382 26.16 10.40 10.46
N GLY A 383 26.43 9.11 10.25
CA GLY A 383 27.25 8.30 11.15
C GLY A 383 26.57 8.00 12.50
N HIS A 384 25.25 8.09 12.55
CA HIS A 384 24.43 7.92 13.74
C HIS A 384 23.25 6.99 13.44
N PRO A 385 22.83 6.09 14.35
CA PRO A 385 21.71 5.20 14.11
C PRO A 385 20.43 5.97 13.76
N ALA A 386 19.71 5.50 12.74
CA ALA A 386 18.42 6.05 12.34
C ALA A 386 17.39 4.95 12.10
N ALA A 387 16.14 5.22 12.36
CA ALA A 387 15.02 4.29 12.20
C ALA A 387 13.93 4.86 11.29
N THR A 388 13.00 4.02 10.83
CA THR A 388 11.77 4.56 10.27
C THR A 388 10.90 5.15 11.38
N VAL A 389 10.08 6.16 11.07
CA VAL A 389 9.13 6.74 12.03
C VAL A 389 8.22 5.64 12.59
N HIS A 390 7.76 4.70 11.77
CA HIS A 390 6.95 3.56 12.21
C HIS A 390 7.70 2.66 13.22
N ARG A 391 8.98 2.36 12.97
CA ARG A 391 9.81 1.57 13.89
C ARG A 391 10.09 2.32 15.20
N LEU A 392 10.33 3.62 15.10
CA LEU A 392 10.53 4.49 16.26
C LEU A 392 9.31 4.48 17.17
N LEU A 393 8.11 4.43 16.59
CA LEU A 393 6.84 4.37 17.29
C LEU A 393 6.39 2.95 17.67
N GLU A 394 7.19 1.92 17.38
CA GLU A 394 6.88 0.52 17.65
C GLU A 394 5.54 0.09 17.04
N TYR A 395 5.37 0.41 15.74
CA TYR A 395 4.17 0.05 14.99
C TYR A 395 3.92 -1.46 14.98
N GLN A 396 2.72 -1.86 15.35
CA GLN A 396 2.22 -3.24 15.29
C GLN A 396 0.99 -3.30 14.38
N PRO A 397 0.99 -4.15 13.35
CA PRO A 397 -0.19 -4.34 12.52
C PRO A 397 -1.23 -5.13 13.33
N THR A 398 -2.28 -4.46 13.77
CA THR A 398 -3.47 -5.08 14.36
C THR A 398 -4.62 -5.08 13.36
N GLY A 399 -5.53 -6.05 13.46
CA GLY A 399 -6.69 -6.14 12.54
C GLY A 399 -7.60 -4.91 12.56
N ASP A 400 -7.56 -4.13 13.64
CA ASP A 400 -8.49 -3.02 13.90
C ASP A 400 -7.89 -1.61 13.65
N GLY A 401 -6.71 -1.50 13.01
CA GLY A 401 -6.15 -0.20 12.65
C GLY A 401 -4.65 0.00 12.97
N LEU A 402 -4.21 1.26 13.00
CA LEU A 402 -2.84 1.63 13.32
C LEU A 402 -2.64 1.60 14.84
N CYS A 403 -1.91 0.61 15.34
CA CYS A 403 -1.50 0.53 16.74
C CYS A 403 0.00 0.87 16.85
N PHE A 404 0.33 1.82 17.70
CA PHE A 404 1.69 2.23 18.02
C PHE A 404 1.98 1.96 19.50
N GLY A 405 3.16 1.40 19.80
CA GLY A 405 3.59 1.12 21.17
C GLY A 405 4.01 2.38 21.92
N LYS A 406 4.50 3.41 21.19
CA LYS A 406 4.91 4.69 21.76
C LYS A 406 3.84 5.75 21.61
N ASP A 407 3.45 6.38 22.72
CA ASP A 407 2.48 7.46 22.78
C ASP A 407 2.65 8.34 24.05
N ASP A 408 1.60 9.05 24.46
CA ASP A 408 1.62 9.89 25.66
C ASP A 408 1.87 9.11 26.96
N SER A 409 1.51 7.81 27.00
CA SER A 409 1.68 6.93 28.18
C SER A 409 3.08 6.31 28.24
N ASP A 410 3.71 6.09 27.10
CA ASP A 410 5.07 5.58 26.94
C ASP A 410 5.84 6.39 25.90
N PRO A 411 6.29 7.61 26.22
CA PRO A 411 6.94 8.50 25.30
C PRO A 411 8.34 8.02 24.91
N LEU A 412 8.87 8.58 23.83
CA LEU A 412 10.23 8.37 23.36
C LEU A 412 11.25 8.91 24.38
N ASP A 413 12.33 8.18 24.60
CA ASP A 413 13.44 8.65 25.45
C ASP A 413 14.40 9.51 24.62
N ALA A 414 14.04 10.79 24.43
CA ALA A 414 14.81 11.73 23.62
C ALA A 414 14.68 13.16 24.13
N GLU A 415 15.74 13.95 23.94
CA GLU A 415 15.77 15.41 24.15
C GLU A 415 15.76 16.15 22.79
N ALA A 416 16.14 15.46 21.71
CA ALA A 416 16.03 15.96 20.34
C ALA A 416 15.68 14.83 19.36
N ILE A 417 14.82 15.13 18.41
CA ILE A 417 14.42 14.21 17.34
C ILE A 417 14.59 14.93 16.01
N ILE A 418 15.30 14.30 15.08
CA ILE A 418 15.49 14.81 13.72
C ILE A 418 14.79 13.89 12.75
N ILE A 419 13.86 14.45 11.96
CA ILE A 419 13.14 13.73 10.93
C ILE A 419 13.58 14.18 9.55
N ASP A 420 14.28 13.33 8.82
CA ASP A 420 14.66 13.59 7.43
C ASP A 420 13.53 13.16 6.46
N GLU A 421 13.56 13.66 5.23
CA GLU A 421 12.53 13.49 4.20
C GLU A 421 11.12 13.84 4.71
N ALA A 422 11.00 14.90 5.51
CA ALA A 422 9.77 15.32 6.18
C ALA A 422 8.64 15.71 5.20
N SER A 423 8.94 15.97 3.93
CA SER A 423 7.94 16.17 2.87
C SER A 423 7.01 14.97 2.66
N MET A 424 7.46 13.77 3.06
CA MET A 424 6.69 12.52 2.95
C MET A 424 5.78 12.24 4.16
N LEU A 425 5.85 13.03 5.23
CA LEU A 425 4.97 12.89 6.40
C LEU A 425 3.55 13.33 6.08
N ASP A 426 2.60 12.45 6.29
CA ASP A 426 1.18 12.79 6.31
C ASP A 426 0.70 13.23 7.69
N ILE A 427 -0.54 13.70 7.77
CA ILE A 427 -1.11 14.24 9.01
C ILE A 427 -1.27 13.16 10.09
N SER A 428 -1.66 11.94 9.71
CA SER A 428 -1.89 10.84 10.64
C SER A 428 -0.59 10.36 11.27
N LEU A 429 0.46 10.11 10.45
CA LEU A 429 1.76 9.70 10.97
C LEU A 429 2.40 10.80 11.83
N THR A 430 2.23 12.07 11.43
CA THR A 430 2.72 13.21 12.23
C THR A 430 2.00 13.30 13.58
N TYR A 431 0.70 13.08 13.61
CA TYR A 431 -0.08 13.07 14.85
C TYR A 431 0.44 11.97 15.81
N HIS A 432 0.62 10.75 15.34
CA HIS A 432 1.14 9.67 16.16
C HIS A 432 2.59 9.92 16.62
N LEU A 433 3.43 10.47 15.77
CA LEU A 433 4.78 10.90 16.15
C LEU A 433 4.73 11.92 17.30
N LEU A 434 3.90 12.96 17.17
CA LEU A 434 3.78 14.01 18.16
C LEU A 434 3.18 13.52 19.49
N LYS A 435 2.35 12.48 19.48
CA LYS A 435 1.88 11.82 20.71
C LYS A 435 3.01 11.19 21.51
N ALA A 436 4.01 10.66 20.84
CA ALA A 436 5.14 9.96 21.46
C ALA A 436 6.28 10.89 21.90
N ILE A 437 6.25 12.18 21.52
CA ILE A 437 7.33 13.13 21.85
C ILE A 437 7.13 13.71 23.25
N PRO A 438 8.11 13.57 24.17
CA PRO A 438 8.01 14.13 25.50
C PRO A 438 8.02 15.67 25.50
N GLY A 439 7.40 16.27 26.52
CA GLY A 439 7.41 17.73 26.69
C GLY A 439 8.83 18.29 26.84
N GLY A 440 9.12 19.38 26.13
CA GLY A 440 10.45 20.02 26.14
C GLY A 440 11.48 19.40 25.18
N CYS A 441 11.16 18.28 24.53
CA CYS A 441 11.97 17.70 23.44
C CYS A 441 12.00 18.64 22.23
N ARG A 442 13.11 18.63 21.49
CA ARG A 442 13.24 19.35 20.23
C ARG A 442 12.84 18.48 19.07
N LEU A 443 12.10 19.05 18.13
CA LEU A 443 11.71 18.36 16.91
C LEU A 443 12.19 19.15 15.69
N ILE A 444 13.07 18.55 14.92
CA ILE A 444 13.70 19.14 13.74
C ILE A 444 13.21 18.41 12.50
N PHE A 445 12.47 19.12 11.65
CA PHE A 445 12.03 18.60 10.37
C PHE A 445 13.01 19.01 9.28
N VAL A 446 13.56 18.02 8.58
CA VAL A 446 14.46 18.22 7.45
C VAL A 446 13.79 17.69 6.19
N GLY A 447 13.76 18.49 5.12
CA GLY A 447 13.13 18.04 3.88
C GLY A 447 13.24 19.04 2.74
N ASP A 448 12.63 18.68 1.63
CA ASP A 448 12.53 19.50 0.44
C ASP A 448 11.05 19.74 0.15
N VAL A 449 10.58 20.97 0.37
CA VAL A 449 9.15 21.35 0.22
C VAL A 449 8.67 21.31 -1.23
N ASP A 450 9.61 21.32 -2.20
CA ASP A 450 9.33 21.36 -3.63
C ASP A 450 9.22 19.95 -4.25
N GLN A 451 9.61 18.91 -3.50
CA GLN A 451 9.40 17.52 -3.90
C GLN A 451 7.92 17.12 -3.80
N LEU A 452 7.62 15.89 -4.25
CA LEU A 452 6.30 15.31 -4.11
C LEU A 452 5.86 15.29 -2.64
N PRO A 453 4.62 15.67 -2.34
CA PRO A 453 4.07 15.59 -0.98
C PRO A 453 3.87 14.13 -0.54
N SER A 454 3.48 13.94 0.72
CA SER A 454 3.07 12.64 1.28
C SER A 454 2.03 11.92 0.42
N VAL A 455 2.01 10.60 0.45
CA VAL A 455 0.94 9.82 -0.20
C VAL A 455 -0.37 9.98 0.58
N GLY A 456 -0.31 9.98 1.92
CA GLY A 456 -1.47 10.20 2.78
C GLY A 456 -1.96 11.66 2.84
N ALA A 457 -3.02 11.88 3.61
CA ALA A 457 -3.70 13.17 3.72
C ALA A 457 -2.84 14.25 4.40
N GLY A 458 -3.02 15.50 3.96
CA GLY A 458 -2.31 16.66 4.48
C GLY A 458 -1.00 16.98 3.75
N SER A 459 -0.41 18.12 4.07
CA SER A 459 0.87 18.61 3.55
C SER A 459 1.67 19.26 4.67
N VAL A 460 1.96 18.47 5.72
CA VAL A 460 2.44 18.98 7.02
C VAL A 460 3.61 19.95 6.89
N LEU A 461 4.68 19.55 6.20
CA LEU A 461 5.87 20.40 6.04
C LEU A 461 5.53 21.74 5.36
N LYS A 462 4.71 21.68 4.29
CA LYS A 462 4.28 22.88 3.55
C LYS A 462 3.37 23.77 4.39
N ASP A 463 2.45 23.19 5.15
CA ASP A 463 1.52 23.92 6.00
C ASP A 463 2.23 24.56 7.20
N MET A 464 3.22 23.88 7.80
CA MET A 464 4.08 24.46 8.84
C MET A 464 4.83 25.70 8.31
N ILE A 465 5.43 25.60 7.12
CA ILE A 465 6.14 26.73 6.48
C ILE A 465 5.15 27.87 6.17
N ARG A 466 3.98 27.55 5.59
CA ARG A 466 2.95 28.53 5.21
C ARG A 466 2.37 29.25 6.42
N SER A 467 2.29 28.60 7.56
CA SER A 467 1.75 29.20 8.79
C SER A 467 2.56 30.40 9.28
N GLY A 468 3.86 30.46 8.98
CA GLY A 468 4.77 31.48 9.51
C GLY A 468 5.00 31.42 11.03
N ARG A 469 4.48 30.37 11.70
CA ARG A 469 4.55 30.22 13.17
C ARG A 469 5.71 29.35 13.63
N MET A 470 6.29 28.58 12.72
CA MET A 470 7.47 27.75 13.00
C MET A 470 8.72 28.40 12.44
N PRO A 471 9.83 28.39 13.18
CA PRO A 471 11.14 28.79 12.64
C PRO A 471 11.50 27.95 11.42
N VAL A 472 11.90 28.62 10.33
CA VAL A 472 12.24 27.97 9.07
C VAL A 472 13.57 28.53 8.58
N VAL A 473 14.52 27.64 8.28
CA VAL A 473 15.72 28.03 7.54
C VAL A 473 15.68 27.38 6.16
N ARG A 474 15.77 28.23 5.13
CA ARG A 474 15.85 27.79 3.73
C ARG A 474 17.28 27.81 3.25
N LEU A 475 17.78 26.68 2.79
CA LEU A 475 19.08 26.58 2.14
C LEU A 475 18.90 26.83 0.64
N GLU A 476 19.23 28.03 0.18
CA GLU A 476 19.10 28.42 -1.22
C GLU A 476 20.43 28.34 -1.99
N ASN A 477 21.54 28.47 -1.27
CA ASN A 477 22.87 28.44 -1.88
C ASN A 477 23.25 27.02 -2.28
N VAL A 478 23.52 26.84 -3.56
CA VAL A 478 24.09 25.61 -4.11
C VAL A 478 25.60 25.70 -3.99
N PHE A 479 26.26 24.68 -3.43
CA PHE A 479 27.73 24.70 -3.30
C PHE A 479 28.40 24.58 -4.66
N ARG A 480 29.57 25.20 -4.81
CA ARG A 480 30.37 25.23 -6.06
C ARG A 480 30.49 23.87 -6.75
N GLN A 481 30.71 22.80 -5.99
CA GLN A 481 30.76 21.44 -6.55
C GLN A 481 29.41 20.97 -7.13
N ALA A 482 28.29 21.39 -6.54
CA ALA A 482 26.95 21.05 -7.01
C ALA A 482 26.48 22.02 -8.13
N GLU A 483 26.97 23.27 -8.18
CA GLU A 483 26.71 24.24 -9.27
C GLU A 483 27.20 23.75 -10.63
N VAL A 484 28.26 22.97 -10.65
CA VAL A 484 28.83 22.40 -11.88
C VAL A 484 27.93 21.29 -12.42
N SER A 485 27.17 20.60 -11.58
CA SER A 485 26.29 19.50 -12.00
C SER A 485 25.12 19.99 -12.86
N PRO A 486 24.99 19.54 -14.10
CA PRO A 486 23.82 19.82 -14.94
C PRO A 486 22.51 19.36 -14.32
N ILE A 487 22.52 18.29 -13.54
CA ILE A 487 21.35 17.76 -12.84
C ILE A 487 20.83 18.79 -11.83
N VAL A 488 21.69 19.30 -10.97
CA VAL A 488 21.32 20.29 -9.93
C VAL A 488 20.83 21.58 -10.56
N ARG A 489 21.56 22.11 -11.57
CA ARG A 489 21.13 23.32 -12.29
C ARG A 489 19.77 23.16 -12.94
N ASN A 490 19.54 22.02 -13.61
CA ASN A 490 18.28 21.75 -14.27
C ASN A 490 17.14 21.50 -13.27
N ALA A 491 17.40 20.86 -12.13
CA ALA A 491 16.43 20.74 -11.04
C ALA A 491 15.96 22.12 -10.55
N HIS A 492 16.88 23.06 -10.33
CA HIS A 492 16.54 24.45 -9.95
C HIS A 492 15.79 25.20 -11.06
N LYS A 493 16.13 24.99 -12.35
CA LYS A 493 15.36 25.57 -13.46
C LYS A 493 13.94 25.04 -13.50
N ILE A 494 13.76 23.71 -13.39
CA ILE A 494 12.45 23.06 -13.35
C ILE A 494 11.61 23.64 -12.20
N ASN A 495 12.20 23.75 -11.01
CA ASN A 495 11.50 24.27 -9.83
C ASN A 495 11.01 25.72 -10.02
N ARG A 496 11.77 26.54 -10.75
CA ARG A 496 11.42 27.92 -11.11
C ARG A 496 10.47 28.01 -12.32
N GLY A 497 9.98 26.89 -12.85
CA GLY A 497 9.13 26.87 -14.05
C GLY A 497 9.88 27.15 -15.35
N GLN A 498 11.16 26.93 -15.39
CA GLN A 498 12.03 27.13 -16.54
C GLN A 498 12.38 25.79 -17.19
N MET A 499 12.41 25.74 -18.52
CA MET A 499 12.80 24.53 -19.24
C MET A 499 14.24 24.15 -18.90
N PRO A 500 14.51 22.86 -18.66
CA PRO A 500 15.86 22.37 -18.48
C PRO A 500 16.67 22.48 -19.77
N GLU A 501 17.98 22.58 -19.63
CA GLU A 501 18.95 22.54 -20.73
C GLU A 501 19.38 21.09 -20.96
N PHE A 502 19.21 20.62 -22.18
CA PHE A 502 19.64 19.29 -22.59
C PHE A 502 21.00 19.37 -23.27
N LEU A 503 21.90 18.50 -22.85
CA LEU A 503 23.22 18.34 -23.46
C LEU A 503 23.11 17.35 -24.62
N ALA A 504 23.92 17.54 -25.65
CA ALA A 504 23.92 16.66 -26.81
C ALA A 504 24.50 15.28 -26.49
N GLY A 505 23.85 14.24 -27.02
CA GLY A 505 24.26 12.85 -26.89
C GLY A 505 23.65 12.15 -25.66
N ALA A 506 23.20 10.91 -25.88
CA ALA A 506 22.58 10.08 -24.83
C ALA A 506 23.53 9.77 -23.65
N ASP A 507 24.83 9.92 -23.86
CA ASP A 507 25.86 9.72 -22.84
C ASP A 507 26.16 10.95 -21.97
N SER A 508 25.49 12.07 -22.23
CA SER A 508 25.65 13.28 -21.43
C SER A 508 25.01 13.15 -20.04
N GLU A 509 25.40 14.01 -19.10
CA GLU A 509 24.88 14.01 -17.73
C GLU A 509 23.38 14.36 -17.67
N PHE A 510 22.85 15.08 -18.65
CA PHE A 510 21.43 15.46 -18.72
C PHE A 510 20.96 15.52 -20.19
N ALA A 511 20.31 14.47 -20.64
CA ALA A 511 19.90 14.30 -22.05
C ALA A 511 18.39 14.14 -22.20
N LEU A 512 17.91 14.44 -23.42
CA LEU A 512 16.56 14.13 -23.88
C LEU A 512 16.65 13.36 -25.20
N GLU A 513 16.00 12.20 -25.26
CA GLU A 513 15.78 11.42 -26.46
C GLU A 513 14.29 11.47 -26.83
N GLU A 514 14.00 12.02 -28.01
CA GLU A 514 12.62 12.27 -28.44
C GLU A 514 12.07 11.12 -29.28
N PHE A 515 10.85 10.71 -28.95
CA PHE A 515 10.11 9.66 -29.64
C PHE A 515 8.69 10.13 -29.95
N ALA A 516 8.24 9.89 -31.17
CA ALA A 516 6.86 10.12 -31.59
C ALA A 516 5.92 8.98 -31.14
N ASN A 517 6.47 7.75 -31.03
CA ASN A 517 5.73 6.55 -30.65
C ASN A 517 6.20 6.07 -29.28
N GLU A 518 5.26 5.82 -28.40
CA GLU A 518 5.52 5.35 -27.02
C GLU A 518 6.10 3.93 -26.96
N GLN A 519 5.73 3.07 -27.92
CA GLN A 519 6.29 1.73 -27.98
C GLN A 519 7.78 1.76 -28.33
N ASP A 520 8.18 2.62 -29.27
CA ASP A 520 9.59 2.80 -29.65
C ASP A 520 10.40 3.41 -28.50
N ALA A 521 9.79 4.33 -27.73
CA ALA A 521 10.38 4.88 -26.52
C ALA A 521 10.63 3.79 -25.46
N ALA A 522 9.65 2.92 -25.22
CA ALA A 522 9.76 1.82 -24.26
C ALA A 522 10.86 0.81 -24.67
N GLU A 523 10.93 0.46 -25.96
CA GLU A 523 11.97 -0.42 -26.50
C GLU A 523 13.37 0.20 -26.45
N PHE A 524 13.48 1.48 -26.71
CA PHE A 524 14.73 2.22 -26.54
C PHE A 524 15.21 2.17 -25.10
N VAL A 525 14.32 2.42 -24.13
CA VAL A 525 14.63 2.31 -22.70
C VAL A 525 15.13 0.92 -22.35
N ALA A 526 14.48 -0.14 -22.88
CA ALA A 526 14.90 -1.52 -22.57
C ALA A 526 16.30 -1.82 -23.11
N ARG A 527 16.62 -1.38 -24.32
CA ARG A 527 17.95 -1.53 -24.93
C ARG A 527 19.01 -0.73 -24.18
N THR A 528 18.73 0.54 -23.86
CA THR A 528 19.65 1.42 -23.14
C THR A 528 19.91 0.88 -21.73
N TYR A 529 18.87 0.42 -21.01
CA TYR A 529 19.06 -0.20 -19.71
C TYR A 529 19.96 -1.44 -19.79
N ALA A 530 19.73 -2.32 -20.77
CA ALA A 530 20.55 -3.51 -20.98
C ALA A 530 22.02 -3.16 -21.27
N GLN A 531 22.28 -2.13 -22.07
CA GLN A 531 23.63 -1.64 -22.35
C GLN A 531 24.33 -1.11 -21.07
N LEU A 532 23.63 -0.26 -20.32
CA LEU A 532 24.18 0.35 -19.09
C LEU A 532 24.43 -0.67 -17.98
N THR A 533 23.72 -1.80 -17.98
CA THR A 533 23.86 -2.85 -16.96
C THR A 533 24.67 -4.07 -17.46
N SER A 534 25.21 -4.04 -18.68
CA SER A 534 26.01 -5.13 -19.27
C SER A 534 27.26 -5.49 -18.45
N GLY A 535 27.79 -4.54 -17.68
CA GLY A 535 28.90 -4.74 -16.73
C GLY A 535 28.50 -5.45 -15.41
N GLY A 536 27.23 -5.87 -15.26
CA GLY A 536 26.73 -6.64 -14.12
C GLY A 536 26.20 -5.83 -12.94
N ASP A 537 26.46 -4.52 -12.85
CA ASP A 537 25.95 -3.69 -11.74
C ASP A 537 24.57 -3.08 -12.05
N TRP A 538 23.56 -3.89 -11.83
CA TRP A 538 22.15 -3.55 -12.00
C TRP A 538 21.65 -2.43 -11.04
N ARG A 539 22.40 -2.12 -9.99
CA ARG A 539 22.04 -1.11 -8.97
C ARG A 539 22.22 0.31 -9.49
N ARG A 540 23.12 0.50 -10.45
CA ARG A 540 23.47 1.84 -10.96
C ARG A 540 22.34 2.50 -11.75
N VAL A 541 21.44 1.72 -12.35
CA VAL A 541 20.41 2.24 -13.26
C VAL A 541 19.01 1.99 -12.70
N GLN A 542 18.17 3.03 -12.73
CA GLN A 542 16.75 2.92 -12.41
C GLN A 542 15.89 3.60 -13.46
N VAL A 543 14.88 2.87 -13.97
CA VAL A 543 13.85 3.44 -14.83
C VAL A 543 12.72 4.00 -13.96
N LEU A 544 12.38 5.27 -14.19
CA LEU A 544 11.29 5.96 -13.52
C LEU A 544 10.22 6.35 -14.53
N THR A 545 8.95 6.19 -14.15
CA THR A 545 7.80 6.61 -14.97
C THR A 545 6.68 7.14 -14.09
N PRO A 546 5.89 8.12 -14.55
CA PRO A 546 4.78 8.68 -13.79
C PRO A 546 3.62 7.70 -13.55
N MET A 547 3.37 6.74 -14.45
CA MET A 547 2.15 5.93 -14.48
C MET A 547 2.42 4.42 -14.40
N HIS A 548 1.40 3.66 -13.97
CA HIS A 548 1.47 2.20 -13.84
C HIS A 548 1.08 1.46 -15.12
N LYS A 549 0.08 1.97 -15.85
CA LYS A 549 -0.46 1.38 -17.09
C LYS A 549 0.10 2.12 -18.30
N ASN A 550 -0.26 1.73 -19.52
CA ASN A 550 0.19 2.21 -20.84
C ASN A 550 1.55 1.64 -21.27
N PRO A 551 1.95 1.80 -22.54
CA PRO A 551 3.21 1.28 -23.08
C PRO A 551 4.44 1.73 -22.28
N CYS A 552 4.48 2.99 -21.83
CA CYS A 552 5.53 3.57 -21.00
C CYS A 552 5.24 3.50 -19.50
N GLY A 553 4.26 2.69 -19.06
CA GLY A 553 3.92 2.49 -17.65
C GLY A 553 4.74 1.40 -16.97
N VAL A 554 4.79 1.43 -15.63
CA VAL A 554 5.57 0.50 -14.79
C VAL A 554 5.35 -0.97 -15.16
N GLN A 555 4.08 -1.37 -15.38
CA GLN A 555 3.74 -2.78 -15.64
C GLN A 555 4.32 -3.28 -16.96
N ASN A 556 4.15 -2.51 -18.04
CA ASN A 556 4.65 -2.89 -19.35
C ASN A 556 6.18 -2.82 -19.41
N LEU A 557 6.77 -1.76 -18.84
CA LEU A 557 8.22 -1.61 -18.81
C LEU A 557 8.91 -2.75 -18.04
N ASN A 558 8.36 -3.19 -16.91
CA ASN A 558 8.92 -4.31 -16.18
C ASN A 558 8.88 -5.61 -16.97
N LYS A 559 7.77 -5.90 -17.69
CA LYS A 559 7.68 -7.07 -18.57
C LYS A 559 8.67 -7.00 -19.73
N LEU A 560 8.79 -5.82 -20.34
CA LEU A 560 9.69 -5.58 -21.46
C LEU A 560 11.15 -5.70 -21.03
N LEU A 561 11.53 -5.04 -19.94
CA LEU A 561 12.88 -5.09 -19.37
C LEU A 561 13.25 -6.52 -18.94
N GLN A 562 12.35 -7.25 -18.29
CA GLN A 562 12.57 -8.65 -17.94
C GLN A 562 12.80 -9.50 -19.19
N LYS A 563 12.02 -9.30 -20.26
CA LYS A 563 12.19 -10.03 -21.54
C LYS A 563 13.59 -9.80 -22.15
N TYR A 564 14.10 -8.57 -22.06
CA TYR A 564 15.42 -8.22 -22.59
C TYR A 564 16.58 -8.71 -21.71
N LEU A 565 16.44 -8.61 -20.40
CA LEU A 565 17.53 -8.84 -19.44
C LEU A 565 17.54 -10.24 -18.87
N ASN A 566 16.37 -10.82 -18.67
CA ASN A 566 16.19 -12.11 -18.04
C ASN A 566 15.10 -12.94 -18.75
N PRO A 567 15.30 -13.30 -20.03
CA PRO A 567 14.33 -14.10 -20.78
C PRO A 567 14.11 -15.48 -20.15
N PRO A 568 12.94 -16.10 -20.40
CA PRO A 568 12.69 -17.47 -19.95
C PRO A 568 13.70 -18.45 -20.55
N SER A 569 14.09 -19.44 -19.77
CA SER A 569 14.99 -20.51 -20.19
C SER A 569 14.59 -21.81 -19.51
N ALA A 570 14.71 -22.96 -20.21
CA ALA A 570 14.36 -24.27 -19.68
C ALA A 570 15.08 -24.62 -18.34
N ASN A 571 16.24 -24.01 -18.10
CA ASN A 571 17.06 -24.26 -16.91
C ASN A 571 16.89 -23.20 -15.82
N LYS A 572 16.01 -22.19 -16.00
CA LYS A 572 15.74 -21.16 -15.00
C LYS A 572 14.44 -21.45 -14.26
N PRO A 573 14.50 -21.72 -12.96
CA PRO A 573 13.28 -21.80 -12.15
C PRO A 573 12.53 -20.47 -12.18
N GLU A 574 11.20 -20.57 -12.25
CA GLU A 574 10.30 -19.41 -12.20
C GLU A 574 9.10 -19.68 -11.29
N VAL A 575 8.53 -18.63 -10.74
CA VAL A 575 7.34 -18.68 -9.89
C VAL A 575 6.35 -17.62 -10.33
N ASN A 576 5.07 -18.00 -10.41
CA ASN A 576 3.99 -17.08 -10.73
C ASN A 576 3.63 -16.24 -9.50
N ILE A 577 3.50 -14.92 -9.72
CA ILE A 577 2.96 -13.97 -8.76
C ILE A 577 1.80 -13.21 -9.42
N PRO A 578 0.91 -12.54 -8.67
CA PRO A 578 -0.19 -11.82 -9.26
C PRO A 578 0.25 -10.84 -10.37
N GLY A 579 -0.16 -11.12 -11.61
CA GLY A 579 0.14 -10.31 -12.79
C GLY A 579 1.54 -10.40 -13.39
N ASN A 580 2.46 -11.22 -12.82
CA ASN A 580 3.83 -11.38 -13.29
C ASN A 580 4.40 -12.77 -13.01
N VAL A 581 5.60 -13.01 -13.54
CA VAL A 581 6.41 -14.19 -13.26
C VAL A 581 7.77 -13.74 -12.74
N LEU A 582 8.23 -14.28 -11.63
CA LEU A 582 9.60 -14.05 -11.13
C LEU A 582 10.53 -15.15 -11.57
N ARG A 583 11.75 -14.81 -11.91
CA ARG A 583 12.84 -15.70 -12.34
C ARG A 583 14.10 -15.44 -11.54
N VAL A 584 14.92 -16.45 -11.38
CA VAL A 584 16.27 -16.25 -10.83
C VAL A 584 17.02 -15.21 -11.65
N GLY A 585 17.58 -14.22 -10.99
CA GLY A 585 18.27 -13.07 -11.60
C GLY A 585 17.41 -11.80 -11.72
N ASP A 586 16.10 -11.86 -11.47
CA ASP A 586 15.24 -10.69 -11.55
C ASP A 586 15.54 -9.65 -10.47
N LYS A 587 15.42 -8.39 -10.87
CA LYS A 587 15.41 -7.23 -9.96
C LYS A 587 14.01 -7.09 -9.38
N VAL A 588 13.91 -7.18 -8.06
CA VAL A 588 12.64 -7.14 -7.34
C VAL A 588 12.65 -6.06 -6.26
N MET A 589 11.46 -5.65 -5.84
CA MET A 589 11.25 -4.71 -4.74
C MET A 589 10.25 -5.29 -3.75
N GLN A 590 10.55 -5.15 -2.48
CA GLN A 590 9.63 -5.36 -1.37
C GLN A 590 8.52 -4.31 -1.41
N ILE A 591 7.25 -4.72 -1.34
CA ILE A 591 6.10 -3.79 -1.44
C ILE A 591 5.34 -3.59 -0.12
N ARG A 592 5.76 -4.28 0.93
CA ARG A 592 5.23 -4.17 2.31
C ARG A 592 6.39 -4.15 3.30
N ASN A 593 6.18 -3.57 4.48
CA ASN A 593 7.16 -3.72 5.55
C ASN A 593 7.03 -5.12 6.15
N ASN A 594 8.15 -5.84 6.24
CA ASN A 594 8.24 -7.11 6.93
C ASN A 594 9.30 -6.99 8.03
N TYR A 595 8.82 -6.74 9.25
CA TYR A 595 9.67 -6.45 10.40
C TYR A 595 10.39 -7.71 10.92
N GLU A 596 9.80 -8.89 10.71
CA GLU A 596 10.43 -10.17 11.09
C GLU A 596 11.66 -10.47 10.24
N LYS A 597 11.58 -10.13 8.96
CA LYS A 597 12.68 -10.32 8.00
C LYS A 597 13.59 -9.09 7.89
N ASP A 598 13.28 -8.01 8.58
CA ASP A 598 13.98 -6.71 8.52
C ASP A 598 14.13 -6.22 7.07
N VAL A 599 13.05 -6.30 6.28
CA VAL A 599 12.96 -5.79 4.91
C VAL A 599 11.77 -4.85 4.80
N PHE A 600 11.98 -3.70 4.16
CA PHE A 600 11.00 -2.63 4.15
C PHE A 600 10.44 -2.32 2.76
N ASN A 601 9.25 -1.73 2.73
CA ASN A 601 8.65 -1.27 1.48
C ASN A 601 9.61 -0.32 0.74
N GLY A 602 9.91 -0.67 -0.52
CA GLY A 602 10.86 0.03 -1.37
C GLY A 602 12.26 -0.61 -1.43
N ASP A 603 12.62 -1.54 -0.54
CA ASP A 603 13.91 -2.23 -0.61
C ASP A 603 14.01 -3.01 -1.93
N ILE A 604 15.15 -2.86 -2.63
CA ILE A 604 15.39 -3.52 -3.92
C ILE A 604 16.42 -4.62 -3.74
N GLY A 605 16.06 -5.81 -4.20
CA GLY A 605 16.92 -6.97 -4.19
C GLY A 605 16.99 -7.67 -5.54
N ARG A 606 17.76 -8.75 -5.58
CA ARG A 606 17.86 -9.65 -6.72
C ARG A 606 17.48 -11.07 -6.32
N VAL A 607 16.62 -11.70 -7.09
CA VAL A 607 16.27 -13.11 -6.90
C VAL A 607 17.51 -13.97 -7.18
N ILE A 608 17.98 -14.70 -6.18
CA ILE A 608 19.18 -15.55 -6.28
C ILE A 608 18.84 -17.03 -6.37
N LYS A 609 17.71 -17.45 -5.81
CA LYS A 609 17.27 -18.85 -5.83
C LYS A 609 15.75 -18.92 -5.85
N ILE A 610 15.21 -19.89 -6.59
CA ILE A 610 13.81 -20.32 -6.51
C ILE A 610 13.82 -21.82 -6.29
N ASP A 611 13.13 -22.29 -5.24
CA ASP A 611 13.04 -23.71 -4.86
C ASP A 611 11.57 -24.07 -4.64
N GLY A 612 10.98 -24.75 -5.62
CA GLY A 612 9.54 -24.94 -5.67
C GLY A 612 8.81 -23.60 -5.76
N LYS A 613 8.09 -23.24 -4.69
CA LYS A 613 7.35 -21.97 -4.59
C LYS A 613 8.05 -20.93 -3.69
N ASN A 614 9.20 -21.28 -3.09
CA ASN A 614 9.97 -20.39 -2.25
C ASN A 614 10.94 -19.55 -3.08
N VAL A 615 11.05 -18.26 -2.78
CA VAL A 615 11.93 -17.31 -3.47
C VAL A 615 12.95 -16.75 -2.48
N THR A 616 14.24 -16.85 -2.80
CA THR A 616 15.32 -16.27 -2.01
C THR A 616 15.86 -15.03 -2.71
N VAL A 617 15.93 -13.92 -1.98
CA VAL A 617 16.34 -12.60 -2.49
C VAL A 617 17.57 -12.12 -1.73
N ALA A 618 18.57 -11.62 -2.48
CA ALA A 618 19.70 -10.87 -1.94
C ALA A 618 19.39 -9.38 -1.98
N PHE A 619 19.45 -8.73 -0.84
CA PHE A 619 19.33 -7.28 -0.70
C PHE A 619 20.72 -6.68 -0.51
N PRO A 620 21.14 -5.70 -1.33
CA PRO A 620 22.50 -5.15 -1.27
C PRO A 620 22.87 -4.48 0.07
N GLU A 621 21.86 -4.06 0.82
CA GLU A 621 22.02 -3.41 2.11
C GLU A 621 22.29 -4.40 3.25
N ARG A 622 22.25 -5.70 2.98
CA ARG A 622 22.55 -6.78 3.94
C ARG A 622 23.94 -7.34 3.70
N PRO A 623 24.58 -7.90 4.74
CA PRO A 623 25.86 -8.59 4.57
C PRO A 623 25.79 -9.70 3.51
N GLU A 624 26.88 -9.93 2.80
CA GLU A 624 26.98 -11.03 1.85
C GLU A 624 26.70 -12.36 2.56
N GLY A 625 25.78 -13.17 2.01
CA GLY A 625 25.33 -14.42 2.61
C GLY A 625 24.08 -14.30 3.49
N ASP A 626 23.67 -13.10 3.88
CA ASP A 626 22.41 -12.85 4.60
C ASP A 626 21.26 -12.64 3.59
N TYR A 627 20.67 -13.73 3.15
CA TYR A 627 19.61 -13.73 2.15
C TYR A 627 18.23 -13.91 2.79
N VAL A 628 17.22 -13.28 2.19
CA VAL A 628 15.83 -13.36 2.67
C VAL A 628 15.06 -14.37 1.85
N THR A 629 14.48 -15.37 2.50
CA THR A 629 13.63 -16.38 1.84
C THR A 629 12.15 -16.07 2.12
N TYR A 630 11.36 -16.03 1.05
CA TYR A 630 9.92 -15.85 1.04
C TYR A 630 9.26 -17.20 0.78
N ALA A 631 8.39 -17.62 1.69
CA ALA A 631 7.51 -18.77 1.50
C ALA A 631 6.39 -18.43 0.50
N GLN A 632 5.68 -19.44 -0.01
CA GLN A 632 4.65 -19.31 -1.04
C GLN A 632 3.67 -18.15 -0.82
N GLY A 633 3.12 -17.97 0.39
CA GLY A 633 2.17 -16.89 0.72
C GLY A 633 2.82 -15.49 0.85
N GLU A 634 4.16 -15.43 0.99
CA GLU A 634 4.91 -14.19 1.18
C GLU A 634 5.51 -13.66 -0.13
N VAL A 635 5.57 -14.49 -1.18
CA VAL A 635 6.13 -14.08 -2.49
C VAL A 635 5.32 -12.92 -3.10
N GLU A 636 4.07 -12.75 -2.71
CA GLU A 636 3.23 -11.61 -3.09
C GLU A 636 3.73 -10.26 -2.54
N GLU A 637 4.64 -10.28 -1.56
CA GLU A 637 5.32 -9.08 -1.07
C GLU A 637 6.39 -8.56 -2.04
N LEU A 638 6.70 -9.33 -3.09
CA LEU A 638 7.71 -8.99 -4.09
C LEU A 638 7.06 -8.52 -5.40
N GLN A 639 7.66 -7.52 -6.02
CA GLN A 639 7.30 -7.01 -7.34
C GLN A 639 8.54 -6.81 -8.20
N LEU A 640 8.46 -7.01 -9.53
CA LEU A 640 9.52 -6.62 -10.45
C LEU A 640 9.84 -5.11 -10.31
N ALA A 641 11.12 -4.77 -10.30
CA ALA A 641 11.61 -3.42 -10.01
C ALA A 641 12.64 -2.86 -11.01
N TYR A 642 12.67 -3.37 -12.23
CA TYR A 642 13.46 -2.75 -13.30
C TYR A 642 12.98 -1.32 -13.57
N ALA A 643 11.65 -1.13 -13.59
CA ALA A 643 10.99 0.16 -13.63
C ALA A 643 10.08 0.35 -12.41
N MET A 644 9.97 1.59 -11.90
CA MET A 644 9.10 1.97 -10.80
C MET A 644 8.47 3.35 -11.01
N SER A 645 7.44 3.65 -10.23
CA SER A 645 6.87 4.99 -10.24
C SER A 645 7.77 6.00 -9.53
N VAL A 646 7.67 7.29 -9.94
CA VAL A 646 8.41 8.37 -9.29
C VAL A 646 8.10 8.43 -7.79
N HIS A 647 6.85 8.18 -7.37
CA HIS A 647 6.47 8.14 -5.95
C HIS A 647 7.24 7.05 -5.17
N LYS A 648 7.40 5.86 -5.75
CA LYS A 648 8.16 4.77 -5.11
C LYS A 648 9.68 4.99 -5.08
N SER A 649 10.19 5.98 -5.81
CA SER A 649 11.61 6.35 -5.77
C SER A 649 11.94 7.41 -4.71
N GLN A 650 10.94 7.97 -4.02
CA GLN A 650 11.18 8.94 -2.94
C GLN A 650 12.07 8.32 -1.84
N GLY A 651 12.95 9.13 -1.25
CA GLY A 651 13.95 8.67 -0.29
C GLY A 651 15.10 7.85 -0.88
N SER A 652 15.09 7.56 -2.19
CA SER A 652 16.14 6.81 -2.89
C SER A 652 16.93 7.70 -3.84
N GLU A 653 18.18 7.31 -4.12
CA GLU A 653 19.04 7.97 -5.11
C GLU A 653 19.76 6.90 -5.95
N TYR A 654 19.98 7.21 -7.23
CA TYR A 654 20.58 6.28 -8.19
C TYR A 654 21.67 7.01 -9.00
N PRO A 655 22.79 6.35 -9.34
CA PRO A 655 23.76 6.95 -10.25
C PRO A 655 23.11 7.40 -11.56
N TYR A 656 22.34 6.54 -12.24
CA TYR A 656 21.66 6.82 -13.50
C TYR A 656 20.16 6.67 -13.38
N VAL A 657 19.43 7.68 -13.82
CA VAL A 657 17.97 7.65 -13.92
C VAL A 657 17.56 7.75 -15.39
N ILE A 658 16.77 6.79 -15.87
CA ILE A 658 16.06 6.88 -17.14
C ILE A 658 14.63 7.26 -16.81
N LEU A 659 14.19 8.45 -17.21
CA LEU A 659 12.89 9.01 -16.89
C LEU A 659 12.00 9.08 -18.14
N LEU A 660 10.85 8.40 -18.12
CA LEU A 660 9.89 8.46 -19.19
C LEU A 660 8.92 9.66 -19.02
N MET A 661 8.89 10.52 -20.04
CA MET A 661 8.03 11.70 -20.09
C MET A 661 7.30 11.74 -21.43
N VAL A 662 6.14 11.06 -21.50
CA VAL A 662 5.31 10.95 -22.71
C VAL A 662 3.98 11.68 -22.54
N GLN A 663 3.36 12.08 -23.65
CA GLN A 663 2.16 12.92 -23.61
C GLN A 663 0.94 12.21 -23.02
N SER A 664 0.83 10.88 -23.16
CA SER A 664 -0.25 10.11 -22.53
C SER A 664 -0.24 10.16 -21.00
N HIS A 665 0.87 10.56 -20.40
CA HIS A 665 0.99 10.78 -18.97
C HIS A 665 0.43 12.14 -18.48
N TYR A 666 -0.35 12.87 -19.33
CA TYR A 666 -0.75 14.26 -19.11
C TYR A 666 -1.30 14.57 -17.70
N ILE A 667 -2.04 13.64 -17.08
CA ILE A 667 -2.59 13.82 -15.72
C ILE A 667 -1.49 13.96 -14.66
N MET A 668 -0.35 13.32 -14.91
CA MET A 668 0.79 13.26 -13.98
C MET A 668 1.95 14.19 -14.40
N LEU A 669 1.83 14.92 -15.52
CA LEU A 669 2.85 15.88 -15.94
C LEU A 669 2.77 17.13 -15.07
N GLN A 670 3.44 17.08 -13.91
CA GLN A 670 3.50 18.16 -12.91
C GLN A 670 4.95 18.50 -12.60
N ARG A 671 5.19 19.77 -12.25
CA ARG A 671 6.52 20.31 -11.95
C ARG A 671 7.22 19.56 -10.83
N ASN A 672 6.55 19.35 -9.72
CA ASN A 672 7.09 18.65 -8.56
C ASN A 672 7.42 17.17 -8.84
N LEU A 673 6.65 16.50 -9.72
CA LEU A 673 6.94 15.13 -10.12
C LEU A 673 8.22 15.07 -10.97
N LEU A 674 8.34 15.94 -11.98
CA LEU A 674 9.55 16.04 -12.79
C LEU A 674 10.76 16.41 -11.94
N TYR A 675 10.61 17.39 -11.06
CA TYR A 675 11.64 17.81 -10.11
C TYR A 675 12.09 16.66 -9.22
N THR A 676 11.13 15.94 -8.59
CA THR A 676 11.43 14.79 -7.74
C THR A 676 12.16 13.70 -8.52
N ALA A 677 11.72 13.38 -9.75
CA ALA A 677 12.36 12.35 -10.57
C ALA A 677 13.81 12.71 -10.94
N VAL A 678 14.06 13.95 -11.37
CA VAL A 678 15.39 14.44 -11.73
C VAL A 678 16.33 14.41 -10.52
N THR A 679 15.82 14.81 -9.33
CA THR A 679 16.64 14.83 -8.09
C THR A 679 16.93 13.44 -7.54
N ARG A 680 16.44 12.36 -8.13
CA ARG A 680 16.84 10.97 -7.79
C ARG A 680 18.16 10.56 -8.42
N ALA A 681 18.65 11.30 -9.41
CA ALA A 681 19.91 10.99 -10.09
C ALA A 681 21.12 11.68 -9.42
N LYS A 682 22.23 10.94 -9.34
CA LYS A 682 23.52 11.46 -8.85
C LYS A 682 24.47 11.87 -9.99
N GLU A 683 24.54 11.05 -11.04
CA GLU A 683 25.54 11.19 -12.10
C GLU A 683 24.89 11.53 -13.45
N ARG A 684 23.72 10.92 -13.76
CA ARG A 684 23.12 11.05 -15.09
C ARG A 684 21.59 10.96 -15.08
N VAL A 685 20.95 11.82 -15.88
CA VAL A 685 19.52 11.77 -16.21
C VAL A 685 19.37 11.65 -17.72
N LEU A 686 18.66 10.61 -18.15
CA LEU A 686 18.20 10.46 -19.53
C LEU A 686 16.67 10.54 -19.53
N ILE A 687 16.14 11.62 -20.07
CA ILE A 687 14.69 11.75 -20.31
C ILE A 687 14.36 11.12 -21.66
N VAL A 688 13.36 10.24 -21.68
CA VAL A 688 12.90 9.58 -22.91
C VAL A 688 11.42 9.88 -23.10
N GLY A 689 11.07 10.44 -24.27
CA GLY A 689 9.69 10.79 -24.56
C GLY A 689 9.55 12.00 -25.46
N SER A 690 8.90 13.07 -25.00
CA SER A 690 8.73 14.28 -25.81
C SER A 690 9.06 15.57 -25.06
N LYS A 691 9.66 16.52 -25.77
CA LYS A 691 9.94 17.86 -25.25
C LYS A 691 8.66 18.60 -24.81
N ASN A 692 7.54 18.32 -25.47
CA ASN A 692 6.24 18.88 -25.08
C ASN A 692 5.75 18.32 -23.74
N ALA A 693 5.95 17.03 -23.46
CA ALA A 693 5.59 16.47 -22.15
C ALA A 693 6.44 17.09 -21.04
N VAL A 694 7.75 17.29 -21.27
CA VAL A 694 8.62 18.00 -20.32
C VAL A 694 8.13 19.44 -20.11
N ARG A 695 7.80 20.18 -21.20
CA ARG A 695 7.28 21.54 -21.10
C ARG A 695 5.97 21.58 -20.30
N THR A 696 5.02 20.70 -20.61
CA THR A 696 3.77 20.58 -19.87
C THR A 696 4.03 20.38 -18.39
N ALA A 697 4.98 19.49 -18.01
CA ALA A 697 5.32 19.25 -16.62
C ALA A 697 5.94 20.48 -15.95
N VAL A 698 6.85 21.18 -16.62
CA VAL A 698 7.53 22.38 -16.11
C VAL A 698 6.53 23.53 -15.88
N GLU A 699 5.60 23.75 -16.82
CA GLU A 699 4.61 24.81 -16.75
C GLU A 699 3.48 24.50 -15.74
N ASN A 700 3.20 23.23 -15.52
CA ASN A 700 2.14 22.78 -14.61
C ASN A 700 2.63 22.77 -13.16
N ASP A 701 2.47 23.89 -12.47
CA ASP A 701 2.71 24.02 -11.03
C ASP A 701 1.44 23.78 -10.18
N LYS A 702 0.33 23.46 -10.84
CA LYS A 702 -0.92 23.11 -10.20
C LYS A 702 -0.74 21.76 -9.48
N THR A 703 0.06 21.75 -8.42
CA THR A 703 -0.14 20.75 -7.38
C THR A 703 -1.61 20.82 -7.03
N LYS A 704 -2.35 19.73 -7.20
CA LYS A 704 -3.76 19.69 -6.75
C LYS A 704 -3.77 20.27 -5.34
N ARG A 705 -4.45 21.43 -5.20
CA ARG A 705 -4.56 22.08 -3.90
C ARG A 705 -5.16 21.07 -2.93
N ARG A 706 -4.38 20.63 -1.97
CA ARG A 706 -4.89 19.81 -0.89
C ARG A 706 -5.68 20.71 0.04
N TYR A 707 -6.89 20.32 0.35
CA TYR A 707 -7.66 20.96 1.39
C TYR A 707 -7.12 20.47 2.73
N SER A 708 -6.61 21.40 3.53
CA SER A 708 -6.06 21.21 4.88
C SER A 708 -6.15 22.54 5.59
N LEU A 709 -6.49 22.54 6.86
CA LEU A 709 -6.52 23.72 7.72
C LEU A 709 -5.35 23.77 8.71
N LEU A 710 -4.35 22.90 8.58
CA LEU A 710 -3.23 22.85 9.53
C LEU A 710 -2.48 24.18 9.62
N ALA A 711 -2.26 24.89 8.50
CA ALA A 711 -1.57 26.17 8.53
C ALA A 711 -2.40 27.25 9.24
N GLU A 712 -3.70 27.27 8.99
CA GLU A 712 -4.65 28.18 9.62
C GLU A 712 -4.74 27.93 11.13
N ARG A 713 -4.84 26.68 11.56
CA ARG A 713 -4.81 26.26 12.97
C ARG A 713 -3.52 26.67 13.69
N LEU A 714 -2.39 26.55 13.00
CA LEU A 714 -1.10 26.99 13.56
C LEU A 714 -1.03 28.52 13.72
N GLN A 715 -1.79 29.30 12.92
CA GLN A 715 -1.86 30.76 13.02
C GLN A 715 -2.75 31.24 14.19
N GLU A 716 -3.76 30.47 14.54
CA GLU A 716 -4.61 30.74 15.68
C GLU A 716 -3.81 30.62 16.97
N SER A 717 -4.08 31.47 17.94
CA SER A 717 -3.37 31.42 19.22
C SER A 717 -3.74 30.16 20.00
N SER A 718 -2.79 29.62 20.77
CA SER A 718 -2.96 28.42 21.61
C SER A 718 -4.08 28.50 22.65
N GLU A 719 -4.73 29.65 22.80
CA GLU A 719 -5.84 29.88 23.72
C GLU A 719 -7.23 29.55 23.14
N VAL A 720 -7.32 29.29 21.83
CA VAL A 720 -8.60 29.03 21.15
C VAL A 720 -8.93 27.54 21.03
N PHE A 721 -7.99 26.65 21.37
CA PHE A 721 -8.18 25.20 21.23
C PHE A 721 -8.31 24.48 22.58
#